data_9da94b1a3c5fbafd7c5996d9cf57f8c1
#
_entry.id   9da94b1a3c5fbafd7c5996d9cf57f8c1
#
_cell.length_a   1.000
_cell.length_b   1.000
_cell.length_c   1.000
_cell.angle_alpha   90.00
_cell.angle_beta   90.00
_cell.angle_gamma   90.00
#
_symmetry.space_group_name_H-M   'P 1'
#
loop_
_entity.id
_entity.type
_entity.pdbx_description
1 polymer ?
#
loop_
_entity_poly.entity_id
_entity_poly.type
_entity_poly.pdbx_seq_one_letter_code
_entity_poly.pdbx_strand_id
1 'polypeptide(L)'
;MNITPPKAPKRQTILEAHSDKRIDNYFWLNERDSPEVLAYLEAENAYFKQQTQHTQALEEALFQEMKGRIKEDDQSVPYKYNGYWYFSRFEQGKEYPIYLRQRDEEGAREEVLFDVNQMAEGHKFYQFAEYSISPDNQWASFSVDTRGRRMYSIFIKNLKTGEILPTEIKNTDGGSCWANDSKTLFYTKIDPQTLRSHKVYRHQVGQTSPKDVLVFHEKDETFNTGIFKSKSEQYLIIESDSTLSTESRFLDASTPEGAFKIFQPRQRGLEYDIAHYGEYFYVLNNADGATNFKLDKTPITHTELEHWSEVLPHREDTRLEEVDIFKEYLVVTERSQGLSQLRIIRWDGTKDMYLPFDNETYTASTGLNLDFDTHWLRYIYNSMTTPYSIIDYNMLTAEQQVRKEQQVLGGKFSKENYHSERIWATAPDGVKVPISLVYRKGLTLDGSHPLLLYGYGSYGITIDPSFSTTRLSLLDRGFVFAIAHIRGGEYLGRPWYEAGKLMQKQNTFTDFIACARHLIGEKYTSAQHLYAMGGSAGGLLMGVVINQAPELFHGVVANVPFVDVLTTMLDDSIPLTTGEYDEWGNPNDKGYYDYMKAYSPYDNVQRKAYPHLLVLTGYHDSQVQYWEPAKWVAKLRELKTDDHILLFHTDMSSGHSGASGRYEALREIAREYTFLLDLEGIHL
;
A
#
# COMPACT_ATOMS: atom_id res chain seq x y z
N MET A 1 10.90 39.76 -4.12
CA MET A 1 9.85 40.12 -3.14
C MET A 1 9.53 38.88 -2.34
N ASN A 2 9.65 38.93 -1.01
CA ASN A 2 9.20 37.82 -0.18
C ASN A 2 7.67 37.76 -0.25
N ILE A 3 7.11 36.70 -0.85
CA ILE A 3 5.67 36.48 -0.78
C ILE A 3 5.34 36.04 0.65
N THR A 4 4.34 36.71 1.22
CA THR A 4 3.79 36.30 2.53
C THR A 4 3.07 34.96 2.40
N PRO A 5 3.19 34.05 3.38
CA PRO A 5 2.43 32.81 3.36
C PRO A 5 0.93 33.05 3.13
N PRO A 6 0.24 32.27 2.31
CA PRO A 6 -1.19 32.41 2.10
C PRO A 6 -1.96 32.29 3.42
N LYS A 7 -3.00 33.09 3.57
CA LYS A 7 -3.89 33.05 4.73
C LYS A 7 -5.30 32.70 4.27
N ALA A 8 -5.77 31.52 4.66
CA ALA A 8 -7.16 31.14 4.43
C ALA A 8 -8.10 32.03 5.24
N PRO A 9 -9.17 32.58 4.65
CA PRO A 9 -10.18 33.32 5.39
C PRO A 9 -10.86 32.46 6.47
N LYS A 10 -11.01 33.01 7.66
CA LYS A 10 -11.75 32.32 8.72
C LYS A 10 -13.26 32.47 8.50
N ARG A 11 -13.96 31.35 8.43
CA ARG A 11 -15.42 31.26 8.34
C ARG A 11 -15.88 30.24 9.34
N GLN A 12 -16.33 30.72 10.49
CA GLN A 12 -16.70 29.85 11.59
C GLN A 12 -17.84 28.90 11.18
N THR A 13 -17.57 27.60 11.22
CA THR A 13 -18.57 26.53 11.17
C THR A 13 -18.58 25.84 12.52
N ILE A 14 -19.77 25.60 13.08
CA ILE A 14 -19.93 24.89 14.34
C ILE A 14 -20.34 23.46 13.97
N LEU A 15 -19.51 22.49 14.33
CA LEU A 15 -19.75 21.07 14.17
C LEU A 15 -20.19 20.50 15.53
N GLU A 16 -21.42 20.02 15.62
CA GLU A 16 -22.00 19.52 16.86
C GLU A 16 -22.15 17.99 16.83
N ALA A 17 -21.67 17.32 17.86
CA ALA A 17 -21.91 15.91 18.12
C ALA A 17 -21.83 15.65 19.63
N HIS A 18 -22.67 14.78 20.18
CA HIS A 18 -22.70 14.40 21.62
C HIS A 18 -22.74 15.61 22.58
N SER A 19 -23.46 16.67 22.24
CA SER A 19 -23.48 17.94 22.96
C SER A 19 -22.13 18.68 23.04
N ASP A 20 -21.15 18.26 22.30
CA ASP A 20 -19.88 18.95 22.11
C ASP A 20 -19.91 19.81 20.84
N LYS A 21 -19.26 20.96 20.89
CA LYS A 21 -19.20 21.93 19.79
C LYS A 21 -17.76 22.14 19.38
N ARG A 22 -17.40 21.68 18.17
CA ARG A 22 -16.12 21.96 17.55
C ARG A 22 -16.25 23.17 16.64
N ILE A 23 -15.36 24.13 16.77
CA ILE A 23 -15.29 25.30 15.90
C ILE A 23 -14.30 25.02 14.79
N ASP A 24 -14.76 24.99 13.55
CA ASP A 24 -13.95 24.82 12.37
C ASP A 24 -13.99 26.10 11.50
N ASN A 25 -12.92 26.86 11.53
CA ASN A 25 -12.82 28.12 10.77
C ASN A 25 -12.50 27.90 9.28
N TYR A 26 -12.14 26.69 8.89
CA TYR A 26 -11.67 26.35 7.55
C TYR A 26 -12.52 25.26 6.87
N PHE A 27 -13.68 24.92 7.43
CA PHE A 27 -14.60 23.92 6.89
C PHE A 27 -15.01 24.21 5.42
N TRP A 28 -15.07 25.49 5.02
CA TRP A 28 -15.35 25.91 3.66
C TRP A 28 -14.39 25.33 2.61
N LEU A 29 -13.17 24.91 2.99
CA LEU A 29 -12.22 24.23 2.11
C LEU A 29 -12.71 22.86 1.61
N ASN A 30 -13.76 22.30 2.22
CA ASN A 30 -14.39 21.06 1.77
C ASN A 30 -15.15 21.24 0.45
N GLU A 31 -15.47 22.47 0.05
CA GLU A 31 -16.21 22.79 -1.18
C GLU A 31 -15.31 22.69 -2.42
N ARG A 32 -15.04 21.46 -2.85
CA ARG A 32 -14.07 21.09 -3.90
C ARG A 32 -14.06 22.02 -5.11
N ASP A 33 -15.23 22.26 -5.72
CA ASP A 33 -15.35 22.96 -7.00
C ASP A 33 -15.52 24.48 -6.82
N SER A 34 -15.42 24.99 -5.61
CA SER A 34 -15.48 26.41 -5.33
C SER A 34 -14.28 27.14 -5.94
N PRO A 35 -14.45 28.20 -6.72
CA PRO A 35 -13.37 29.00 -7.26
C PRO A 35 -12.42 29.56 -6.18
N GLU A 36 -12.95 29.81 -4.99
CA GLU A 36 -12.18 30.33 -3.87
C GLU A 36 -11.28 29.26 -3.25
N VAL A 37 -11.76 28.02 -3.18
CA VAL A 37 -10.93 26.87 -2.75
C VAL A 37 -9.80 26.66 -3.75
N LEU A 38 -10.10 26.63 -5.05
CA LEU A 38 -9.07 26.48 -6.07
C LEU A 38 -8.04 27.61 -6.01
N ALA A 39 -8.48 28.86 -5.84
CA ALA A 39 -7.59 30.00 -5.71
C ALA A 39 -6.67 29.92 -4.47
N TYR A 40 -7.18 29.40 -3.34
CA TYR A 40 -6.37 29.16 -2.15
C TYR A 40 -5.31 28.07 -2.37
N LEU A 41 -5.68 26.94 -2.97
CA LEU A 41 -4.73 25.87 -3.30
C LEU A 41 -3.65 26.33 -4.28
N GLU A 42 -4.03 27.11 -5.30
CA GLU A 42 -3.09 27.72 -6.25
C GLU A 42 -2.15 28.73 -5.58
N ALA A 43 -2.65 29.51 -4.61
CA ALA A 43 -1.82 30.45 -3.83
C ALA A 43 -0.79 29.70 -2.97
N GLU A 44 -1.17 28.57 -2.34
CA GLU A 44 -0.22 27.71 -1.61
C GLU A 44 0.82 27.10 -2.56
N ASN A 45 0.42 26.63 -3.74
CA ASN A 45 1.34 26.12 -4.75
C ASN A 45 2.32 27.19 -5.25
N ALA A 46 1.85 28.42 -5.42
CA ALA A 46 2.71 29.56 -5.81
C ALA A 46 3.70 29.93 -4.70
N TYR A 47 3.25 29.92 -3.45
CA TYR A 47 4.11 30.11 -2.28
C TYR A 47 5.16 28.99 -2.17
N PHE A 48 4.74 27.73 -2.30
CA PHE A 48 5.64 26.59 -2.32
C PHE A 48 6.73 26.78 -3.39
N LYS A 49 6.34 27.02 -4.64
CA LYS A 49 7.27 27.21 -5.76
C LYS A 49 8.28 28.32 -5.50
N GLN A 50 7.85 29.41 -4.90
CA GLN A 50 8.75 30.53 -4.59
C GLN A 50 9.73 30.16 -3.48
N GLN A 51 9.26 29.54 -2.40
CA GLN A 51 10.10 29.17 -1.26
C GLN A 51 11.15 28.11 -1.64
N THR A 52 10.84 27.26 -2.61
CA THR A 52 11.74 26.20 -3.10
C THR A 52 12.56 26.61 -4.35
N GLN A 53 12.46 27.85 -4.79
CA GLN A 53 13.16 28.30 -6.00
C GLN A 53 14.69 28.12 -5.91
N HIS A 54 15.27 28.35 -4.74
CA HIS A 54 16.71 28.23 -4.51
C HIS A 54 17.20 26.78 -4.54
N THR A 55 16.31 25.80 -4.35
CA THR A 55 16.63 24.35 -4.32
C THR A 55 16.31 23.62 -5.63
N GLN A 56 15.79 24.31 -6.66
CA GLN A 56 15.41 23.66 -7.93
C GLN A 56 16.57 22.91 -8.60
N ALA A 57 17.79 23.47 -8.53
CA ALA A 57 18.96 22.81 -9.09
C ALA A 57 19.29 21.50 -8.34
N LEU A 58 19.13 21.49 -7.01
CA LEU A 58 19.33 20.29 -6.19
C LEU A 58 18.24 19.24 -6.49
N GLU A 59 16.97 19.66 -6.59
CA GLU A 59 15.85 18.76 -6.93
C GLU A 59 16.08 18.09 -8.29
N GLU A 60 16.47 18.85 -9.31
CA GLU A 60 16.76 18.29 -10.63
C GLU A 60 17.99 17.36 -10.61
N ALA A 61 19.03 17.71 -9.89
CA ALA A 61 20.20 16.84 -9.74
C ALA A 61 19.87 15.53 -9.03
N LEU A 62 19.05 15.55 -7.98
CA LEU A 62 18.57 14.35 -7.31
C LEU A 62 17.71 13.49 -8.23
N PHE A 63 16.80 14.12 -8.97
CA PHE A 63 15.99 13.41 -9.96
C PHE A 63 16.85 12.69 -10.99
N GLN A 64 17.85 13.38 -11.58
CA GLN A 64 18.76 12.78 -12.56
C GLN A 64 19.62 11.68 -11.93
N GLU A 65 20.07 11.86 -10.69
CA GLU A 65 20.81 10.85 -9.93
C GLU A 65 19.96 9.57 -9.70
N MET A 66 18.71 9.73 -9.25
CA MET A 66 17.79 8.62 -9.05
C MET A 66 17.45 7.91 -10.36
N LYS A 67 17.15 8.67 -11.41
CA LYS A 67 16.88 8.15 -12.75
C LYS A 67 18.10 7.39 -13.30
N GLY A 68 19.29 7.93 -13.10
CA GLY A 68 20.53 7.31 -13.55
C GLY A 68 20.88 5.97 -12.88
N ARG A 69 20.23 5.64 -11.74
CA ARG A 69 20.37 4.33 -11.08
C ARG A 69 19.44 3.26 -11.65
N ILE A 70 18.45 3.64 -12.44
CA ILE A 70 17.47 2.72 -13.00
C ILE A 70 17.98 2.18 -14.34
N LYS A 71 17.86 0.88 -14.53
CA LYS A 71 17.97 0.27 -15.86
C LYS A 71 16.68 0.59 -16.61
N GLU A 72 16.75 1.57 -17.54
CA GLU A 72 15.57 2.09 -18.22
C GLU A 72 14.94 1.07 -19.19
N ASP A 73 15.75 0.30 -19.91
CA ASP A 73 15.35 -0.77 -20.82
C ASP A 73 15.33 -2.12 -20.07
N ASP A 74 14.32 -2.33 -19.24
CA ASP A 74 14.24 -3.49 -18.37
C ASP A 74 13.04 -4.38 -18.68
N GLN A 75 13.22 -5.68 -18.48
CA GLN A 75 12.17 -6.68 -18.69
C GLN A 75 11.91 -7.48 -17.42
N SER A 76 10.64 -7.78 -17.13
CA SER A 76 10.26 -8.66 -16.04
C SER A 76 10.69 -10.11 -16.30
N VAL A 77 10.83 -10.92 -15.25
CA VAL A 77 11.02 -12.36 -15.41
C VAL A 77 9.73 -12.95 -15.99
N PRO A 78 9.81 -13.67 -17.12
CA PRO A 78 8.63 -14.27 -17.72
C PRO A 78 8.00 -15.34 -16.82
N TYR A 79 6.68 -15.43 -16.88
CA TYR A 79 5.92 -16.52 -16.27
C TYR A 79 5.05 -17.22 -17.32
N LYS A 80 4.85 -18.52 -17.11
CA LYS A 80 4.07 -19.34 -18.02
C LYS A 80 2.62 -19.43 -17.58
N TYR A 81 1.71 -19.19 -18.51
CA TYR A 81 0.27 -19.34 -18.30
C TYR A 81 -0.42 -19.72 -19.59
N ASN A 82 -1.25 -20.75 -19.55
CA ASN A 82 -2.14 -21.18 -20.63
C ASN A 82 -1.48 -21.22 -22.02
N GLY A 83 -0.29 -21.84 -22.11
CA GLY A 83 0.46 -22.02 -23.35
C GLY A 83 1.25 -20.82 -23.86
N TYR A 84 1.35 -19.77 -23.05
CA TYR A 84 2.14 -18.59 -23.35
C TYR A 84 3.08 -18.22 -22.21
N TRP A 85 4.18 -17.53 -22.55
CA TRP A 85 5.03 -16.79 -21.65
C TRP A 85 4.57 -15.34 -21.61
N TYR A 86 4.31 -14.80 -20.44
CA TYR A 86 3.88 -13.42 -20.20
C TYR A 86 5.00 -12.63 -19.52
N PHE A 87 5.22 -11.41 -19.97
CA PHE A 87 6.21 -10.50 -19.40
C PHE A 87 5.88 -9.06 -19.73
N SER A 88 6.51 -8.13 -19.02
CA SER A 88 6.46 -6.70 -19.30
C SER A 88 7.85 -6.16 -19.61
N ARG A 89 7.91 -5.11 -20.38
CA ARG A 89 9.15 -4.43 -20.79
C ARG A 89 8.99 -2.94 -20.63
N PHE A 90 10.01 -2.28 -20.11
CA PHE A 90 10.18 -0.85 -20.23
C PHE A 90 11.15 -0.54 -21.37
N GLU A 91 10.93 0.55 -22.06
CA GLU A 91 11.84 1.12 -23.03
C GLU A 91 12.50 2.38 -22.49
N GLN A 92 13.69 2.69 -22.98
CA GLN A 92 14.43 3.88 -22.56
C GLN A 92 13.63 5.16 -22.76
N GLY A 93 13.56 6.01 -21.74
CA GLY A 93 12.85 7.28 -21.75
C GLY A 93 11.33 7.18 -21.68
N LYS A 94 10.76 5.97 -21.59
CA LYS A 94 9.31 5.76 -21.49
C LYS A 94 8.84 5.66 -20.03
N GLU A 95 7.68 6.24 -19.77
CA GLU A 95 7.06 6.30 -18.43
C GLU A 95 6.37 5.01 -18.02
N TYR A 96 5.84 4.26 -18.98
CA TYR A 96 4.96 3.12 -18.73
C TYR A 96 5.49 1.83 -19.36
N PRO A 97 5.07 0.67 -18.84
CA PRO A 97 5.46 -0.62 -19.41
C PRO A 97 4.71 -0.93 -20.71
N ILE A 98 5.29 -1.85 -21.47
CA ILE A 98 4.64 -2.58 -22.54
C ILE A 98 4.42 -4.00 -22.05
N TYR A 99 3.18 -4.50 -22.12
CA TYR A 99 2.83 -5.88 -21.77
C TYR A 99 2.84 -6.76 -22.99
N LEU A 100 3.54 -7.89 -22.90
CA LEU A 100 3.78 -8.81 -24.01
C LEU A 100 3.47 -10.24 -23.60
N ARG A 101 3.23 -11.07 -24.62
CA ARG A 101 3.23 -12.53 -24.49
C ARG A 101 3.93 -13.18 -25.69
N GLN A 102 4.34 -14.42 -25.51
CA GLN A 102 4.96 -15.24 -26.54
C GLN A 102 4.48 -16.67 -26.38
N ARG A 103 4.08 -17.35 -27.45
CA ARG A 103 3.72 -18.77 -27.38
C ARG A 103 4.87 -19.59 -26.84
N ASP A 104 4.55 -20.63 -26.07
CA ASP A 104 5.51 -21.59 -25.57
C ASP A 104 5.88 -22.60 -26.69
N GLU A 105 6.41 -22.06 -27.80
CA GLU A 105 6.82 -22.80 -28.98
C GLU A 105 8.16 -22.22 -29.48
N GLU A 106 9.06 -23.07 -29.94
CA GLU A 106 10.35 -22.63 -30.47
C GLU A 106 10.16 -21.71 -31.68
N GLY A 107 10.81 -20.53 -31.66
CA GLY A 107 10.74 -19.55 -32.73
C GLY A 107 9.45 -18.73 -32.77
N ALA A 108 8.58 -18.85 -31.78
CA ALA A 108 7.39 -18.04 -31.67
C ALA A 108 7.74 -16.55 -31.57
N ARG A 109 6.90 -15.68 -32.16
CA ARG A 109 7.08 -14.23 -32.10
C ARG A 109 6.43 -13.66 -30.84
N GLU A 110 7.02 -12.56 -30.36
CA GLU A 110 6.40 -11.74 -29.31
C GLU A 110 5.13 -11.07 -29.86
N GLU A 111 4.10 -11.05 -29.03
CA GLU A 111 2.82 -10.34 -29.27
C GLU A 111 2.68 -9.22 -28.23
N VAL A 112 2.52 -7.97 -28.72
CA VAL A 112 2.22 -6.85 -27.82
C VAL A 112 0.75 -6.92 -27.43
N LEU A 113 0.50 -7.09 -26.13
CA LEU A 113 -0.84 -7.04 -25.57
C LEU A 113 -1.30 -5.59 -25.35
N PHE A 114 -0.49 -4.80 -24.66
CA PHE A 114 -0.80 -3.41 -24.30
C PHE A 114 0.50 -2.58 -24.28
N ASP A 115 0.55 -1.55 -25.10
CA ASP A 115 1.56 -0.49 -25.00
C ASP A 115 0.93 0.67 -24.19
N VAL A 116 1.19 0.70 -22.89
CA VAL A 116 0.59 1.69 -22.00
C VAL A 116 1.08 3.10 -22.33
N ASN A 117 2.25 3.26 -22.96
CA ASN A 117 2.73 4.58 -23.40
C ASN A 117 1.83 5.18 -24.49
N GLN A 118 1.41 4.36 -25.47
CA GLN A 118 0.46 4.80 -26.50
C GLN A 118 -0.92 5.04 -25.91
N MET A 119 -1.37 4.18 -24.98
CA MET A 119 -2.68 4.30 -24.35
C MET A 119 -2.79 5.55 -23.49
N ALA A 120 -1.70 5.99 -22.87
CA ALA A 120 -1.65 7.16 -21.99
C ALA A 120 -1.55 8.50 -22.75
N GLU A 121 -1.37 8.49 -24.07
CA GLU A 121 -1.25 9.73 -24.87
C GLU A 121 -2.47 10.64 -24.71
N GLY A 122 -2.22 11.91 -24.40
CA GLY A 122 -3.27 12.91 -24.19
C GLY A 122 -3.87 12.94 -22.77
N HIS A 123 -3.48 12.02 -21.89
CA HIS A 123 -3.90 12.01 -20.49
C HIS A 123 -2.86 12.63 -19.58
N LYS A 124 -3.30 13.47 -18.62
CA LYS A 124 -2.42 14.01 -17.57
C LYS A 124 -2.13 12.98 -16.48
N PHE A 125 -3.09 12.10 -16.25
CA PHE A 125 -2.99 10.95 -15.35
C PHE A 125 -3.48 9.72 -16.08
N TYR A 126 -2.74 8.63 -16.02
CA TYR A 126 -3.13 7.36 -16.62
C TYR A 126 -2.63 6.20 -15.77
N GLN A 127 -3.54 5.42 -15.25
CA GLN A 127 -3.24 4.20 -14.52
C GLN A 127 -3.86 3.00 -15.21
N PHE A 128 -3.02 2.16 -15.79
CA PHE A 128 -3.38 0.81 -16.24
C PHE A 128 -3.30 -0.09 -15.01
N ALA A 129 -4.44 -0.60 -14.54
CA ALA A 129 -4.49 -1.34 -13.28
C ALA A 129 -4.15 -2.81 -13.47
N GLU A 130 -4.94 -3.51 -14.24
CA GLU A 130 -4.73 -4.93 -14.51
C GLU A 130 -5.34 -5.38 -15.83
N TYR A 131 -4.97 -6.56 -16.25
CA TYR A 131 -5.61 -7.27 -17.37
C TYR A 131 -5.78 -8.74 -17.06
N SER A 132 -6.77 -9.36 -17.71
CA SER A 132 -7.06 -10.80 -17.58
C SER A 132 -7.33 -11.40 -18.97
N ILE A 133 -6.75 -12.57 -19.22
CA ILE A 133 -6.86 -13.27 -20.52
C ILE A 133 -7.94 -14.34 -20.42
N SER A 134 -8.81 -14.44 -21.44
CA SER A 134 -9.81 -15.51 -21.51
C SER A 134 -9.16 -16.88 -21.68
N PRO A 135 -9.77 -17.96 -21.15
CA PRO A 135 -9.21 -19.32 -21.24
C PRO A 135 -8.87 -19.81 -22.65
N ASP A 136 -9.59 -19.32 -23.67
CA ASP A 136 -9.32 -19.63 -25.08
C ASP A 136 -8.25 -18.74 -25.73
N ASN A 137 -7.65 -17.81 -24.98
CA ASN A 137 -6.64 -16.85 -25.43
C ASN A 137 -7.12 -15.85 -26.52
N GLN A 138 -8.44 -15.69 -26.73
CA GLN A 138 -8.97 -14.79 -27.76
C GLN A 138 -9.26 -13.38 -27.26
N TRP A 139 -9.54 -13.21 -25.97
CA TRP A 139 -9.96 -11.95 -25.37
C TRP A 139 -9.05 -11.55 -24.22
N ALA A 140 -8.91 -10.26 -24.03
CA ALA A 140 -8.33 -9.69 -22.82
C ALA A 140 -9.28 -8.61 -22.29
N SER A 141 -9.62 -8.68 -21.00
CA SER A 141 -10.17 -7.55 -20.27
C SER A 141 -9.03 -6.72 -19.69
N PHE A 142 -9.18 -5.42 -19.63
CA PHE A 142 -8.23 -4.51 -18.99
C PHE A 142 -8.93 -3.30 -18.40
N SER A 143 -8.31 -2.70 -17.38
CA SER A 143 -8.90 -1.60 -16.65
C SER A 143 -7.99 -0.39 -16.56
N VAL A 144 -8.58 0.81 -16.63
CA VAL A 144 -7.86 2.08 -16.58
C VAL A 144 -8.58 3.11 -15.72
N ASP A 145 -7.78 3.91 -14.98
CA ASP A 145 -8.23 5.16 -14.34
C ASP A 145 -7.46 6.33 -14.97
N THR A 146 -8.19 7.32 -15.45
CA THR A 146 -7.62 8.52 -16.07
C THR A 146 -7.77 9.78 -15.22
N ARG A 147 -8.18 9.63 -13.95
CA ARG A 147 -8.43 10.75 -13.03
C ARG A 147 -7.63 10.70 -11.73
N GLY A 148 -7.13 9.52 -11.37
CA GLY A 148 -6.46 9.31 -10.08
C GLY A 148 -7.42 9.13 -8.90
N ARG A 149 -8.69 8.77 -9.15
CA ARG A 149 -9.71 8.57 -8.11
C ARG A 149 -10.02 7.11 -7.81
N ARG A 150 -9.29 6.18 -8.44
CA ARG A 150 -9.54 4.73 -8.32
C ARG A 150 -10.94 4.32 -8.82
N MET A 151 -11.44 5.07 -9.80
CA MET A 151 -12.67 4.77 -10.52
C MET A 151 -12.29 4.24 -11.90
N TYR A 152 -12.26 2.92 -12.02
CA TYR A 152 -11.77 2.28 -13.23
C TYR A 152 -12.89 2.03 -14.25
N SER A 153 -12.52 2.14 -15.53
CA SER A 153 -13.31 1.61 -16.64
C SER A 153 -12.67 0.32 -17.14
N ILE A 154 -13.47 -0.72 -17.34
CA ILE A 154 -13.05 -2.00 -17.93
C ILE A 154 -13.40 -2.00 -19.42
N PHE A 155 -12.45 -2.45 -20.23
CA PHE A 155 -12.57 -2.66 -21.67
C PHE A 155 -12.22 -4.10 -22.04
N ILE A 156 -12.68 -4.54 -23.21
CA ILE A 156 -12.38 -5.87 -23.75
C ILE A 156 -11.69 -5.72 -25.10
N LYS A 157 -10.54 -6.37 -25.25
CA LYS A 157 -9.75 -6.40 -26.48
C LYS A 157 -9.79 -7.77 -27.12
N ASN A 158 -10.04 -7.83 -28.43
CA ASN A 158 -9.84 -9.03 -29.23
C ASN A 158 -8.35 -9.19 -29.52
N LEU A 159 -7.74 -10.26 -29.03
CA LEU A 159 -6.28 -10.47 -29.14
C LEU A 159 -5.85 -10.89 -30.55
N LYS A 160 -6.78 -11.42 -31.37
CA LYS A 160 -6.49 -11.81 -32.75
C LYS A 160 -6.51 -10.60 -33.70
N THR A 161 -7.46 -9.68 -33.54
CA THR A 161 -7.61 -8.51 -34.41
C THR A 161 -6.95 -7.27 -33.86
N GLY A 162 -6.71 -7.21 -32.54
CA GLY A 162 -6.24 -6.01 -31.83
C GLY A 162 -7.35 -5.00 -31.53
N GLU A 163 -8.57 -5.27 -31.95
CA GLU A 163 -9.73 -4.38 -31.76
C GLU A 163 -10.17 -4.33 -30.30
N ILE A 164 -10.37 -3.12 -29.78
CA ILE A 164 -11.04 -2.90 -28.49
C ILE A 164 -12.53 -2.74 -28.76
N LEU A 165 -13.33 -3.56 -28.09
CA LEU A 165 -14.78 -3.50 -28.23
C LEU A 165 -15.31 -2.13 -27.76
N PRO A 166 -16.41 -1.63 -28.34
CA PRO A 166 -16.94 -0.30 -28.00
C PRO A 166 -17.57 -0.22 -26.61
N THR A 167 -17.76 -1.36 -25.94
CA THR A 167 -18.35 -1.41 -24.61
C THR A 167 -17.34 -0.94 -23.56
N GLU A 168 -17.70 0.11 -22.83
CA GLU A 168 -16.99 0.61 -21.65
C GLU A 168 -17.81 0.28 -20.40
N ILE A 169 -17.23 -0.46 -19.47
CA ILE A 169 -17.85 -0.81 -18.18
C ILE A 169 -17.30 0.15 -17.12
N LYS A 170 -18.08 1.15 -16.75
CA LYS A 170 -17.70 2.26 -15.86
C LYS A 170 -17.94 1.94 -14.38
N ASN A 171 -17.29 2.72 -13.51
CA ASN A 171 -17.44 2.68 -12.05
C ASN A 171 -17.15 1.30 -11.48
N THR A 172 -16.01 0.75 -11.83
CA THR A 172 -15.50 -0.52 -11.32
C THR A 172 -14.32 -0.30 -10.38
N ASP A 173 -13.96 -1.32 -9.59
CA ASP A 173 -12.74 -1.34 -8.79
C ASP A 173 -11.48 -1.67 -9.63
N GLY A 174 -11.69 -2.04 -10.90
CA GLY A 174 -10.64 -2.43 -11.84
C GLY A 174 -10.46 -3.93 -11.99
N GLY A 175 -10.91 -4.74 -11.02
CA GLY A 175 -10.81 -6.19 -11.06
C GLY A 175 -11.81 -6.87 -12.00
N SER A 176 -11.37 -7.91 -12.70
CA SER A 176 -12.23 -8.76 -13.51
C SER A 176 -11.66 -10.16 -13.70
N CYS A 177 -12.53 -11.17 -13.86
CA CYS A 177 -12.10 -12.52 -14.16
C CYS A 177 -13.05 -13.23 -15.14
N TRP A 178 -12.46 -14.12 -15.96
CA TRP A 178 -13.16 -14.88 -16.97
C TRP A 178 -13.72 -16.19 -16.42
N ALA A 179 -14.96 -16.51 -16.76
CA ALA A 179 -15.44 -17.88 -16.65
C ALA A 179 -14.75 -18.80 -17.68
N ASN A 180 -14.89 -20.12 -17.51
CA ASN A 180 -14.23 -21.11 -18.38
C ASN A 180 -14.87 -21.20 -19.77
N ASP A 181 -16.03 -20.58 -19.99
CA ASP A 181 -16.68 -20.47 -21.30
C ASP A 181 -16.00 -19.43 -22.23
N SER A 182 -15.04 -18.65 -21.75
CA SER A 182 -14.32 -17.60 -22.47
C SER A 182 -15.22 -16.48 -23.04
N LYS A 183 -16.46 -16.40 -22.58
CA LYS A 183 -17.46 -15.43 -23.05
C LYS A 183 -18.07 -14.62 -21.93
N THR A 184 -18.05 -15.14 -20.72
CA THR A 184 -18.60 -14.49 -19.53
C THR A 184 -17.47 -13.88 -18.70
N LEU A 185 -17.52 -12.56 -18.52
CA LEU A 185 -16.61 -11.78 -17.69
C LEU A 185 -17.32 -11.36 -16.40
N PHE A 186 -16.74 -11.62 -15.26
CA PHE A 186 -17.20 -11.12 -13.98
C PHE A 186 -16.38 -9.90 -13.55
N TYR A 187 -17.05 -8.94 -12.92
CA TYR A 187 -16.40 -7.71 -12.44
C TYR A 187 -17.16 -7.11 -11.25
N THR A 188 -16.50 -6.22 -10.52
CA THR A 188 -17.08 -5.55 -9.36
C THR A 188 -17.35 -4.08 -9.65
N LYS A 189 -18.55 -3.60 -9.31
CA LYS A 189 -18.90 -2.17 -9.34
C LYS A 189 -18.73 -1.53 -7.98
N ILE A 190 -18.26 -0.28 -8.03
CA ILE A 190 -18.16 0.61 -6.88
C ILE A 190 -19.37 1.55 -6.80
N ASP A 191 -19.67 2.00 -5.58
CA ASP A 191 -20.54 3.15 -5.38
C ASP A 191 -19.82 4.43 -5.85
N PRO A 192 -20.41 5.27 -6.69
CA PRO A 192 -19.70 6.43 -7.27
C PRO A 192 -19.40 7.54 -6.25
N GLN A 193 -20.04 7.56 -5.09
CA GLN A 193 -19.81 8.53 -4.03
C GLN A 193 -18.84 8.01 -2.99
N THR A 194 -19.12 6.86 -2.39
CA THR A 194 -18.30 6.28 -1.33
C THR A 194 -17.13 5.46 -1.86
N LEU A 195 -17.11 5.15 -3.16
CA LEU A 195 -16.13 4.30 -3.85
C LEU A 195 -16.03 2.88 -3.28
N ARG A 196 -17.00 2.47 -2.47
CA ARG A 196 -17.07 1.12 -1.89
C ARG A 196 -17.39 0.11 -2.99
N SER A 197 -16.61 -0.95 -3.08
CA SER A 197 -16.88 -2.12 -3.92
C SER A 197 -18.03 -2.90 -3.31
N HIS A 198 -19.18 -3.03 -3.99
CA HIS A 198 -20.38 -3.58 -3.35
C HIS A 198 -21.28 -4.43 -4.24
N LYS A 199 -21.02 -4.49 -5.54
CA LYS A 199 -21.85 -5.27 -6.47
C LYS A 199 -21.01 -6.03 -7.46
N VAL A 200 -21.28 -7.32 -7.60
CA VAL A 200 -20.66 -8.17 -8.63
C VAL A 200 -21.64 -8.40 -9.77
N TYR A 201 -21.15 -8.19 -10.99
CA TYR A 201 -21.90 -8.39 -12.22
C TYR A 201 -21.23 -9.43 -13.12
N ARG A 202 -22.02 -10.03 -13.99
CA ARG A 202 -21.50 -10.80 -15.13
C ARG A 202 -21.89 -10.10 -16.44
N HIS A 203 -20.91 -10.02 -17.33
CA HIS A 203 -20.98 -9.43 -18.67
C HIS A 203 -20.78 -10.51 -19.73
N GLN A 204 -21.55 -10.46 -20.81
CA GLN A 204 -21.35 -11.30 -21.99
C GLN A 204 -20.60 -10.52 -23.05
N VAL A 205 -19.51 -11.07 -23.57
CA VAL A 205 -18.74 -10.43 -24.65
C VAL A 205 -19.64 -10.09 -25.84
N GLY A 206 -19.54 -8.85 -26.31
CA GLY A 206 -20.33 -8.34 -27.42
C GLY A 206 -21.69 -7.73 -27.04
N GLN A 207 -22.08 -7.78 -25.77
CA GLN A 207 -23.24 -7.07 -25.26
C GLN A 207 -22.86 -5.65 -24.77
N THR A 208 -23.87 -4.82 -24.53
CA THR A 208 -23.69 -3.51 -23.88
C THR A 208 -23.83 -3.65 -22.37
N SER A 209 -23.05 -2.89 -21.58
CA SER A 209 -23.03 -2.99 -20.12
C SER A 209 -24.38 -2.79 -19.41
N PRO A 210 -25.39 -2.02 -19.93
CA PRO A 210 -26.71 -1.97 -19.32
C PRO A 210 -27.49 -3.30 -19.30
N LYS A 211 -27.03 -4.30 -20.06
CA LYS A 211 -27.61 -5.66 -20.05
C LYS A 211 -26.91 -6.62 -19.08
N ASP A 212 -25.90 -6.15 -18.38
CA ASP A 212 -25.15 -7.00 -17.45
C ASP A 212 -26.01 -7.44 -16.28
N VAL A 213 -25.80 -8.67 -15.83
CA VAL A 213 -26.59 -9.30 -14.79
C VAL A 213 -25.94 -9.11 -13.43
N LEU A 214 -26.67 -8.50 -12.52
CA LEU A 214 -26.25 -8.44 -11.10
C LEU A 214 -26.31 -9.85 -10.49
N VAL A 215 -25.17 -10.36 -10.01
CA VAL A 215 -25.07 -11.68 -9.39
C VAL A 215 -24.94 -11.64 -7.88
N PHE A 216 -24.40 -10.54 -7.33
CA PHE A 216 -24.28 -10.35 -5.90
C PHE A 216 -24.30 -8.87 -5.52
N HIS A 217 -24.91 -8.57 -4.37
CA HIS A 217 -24.90 -7.23 -3.79
C HIS A 217 -24.59 -7.30 -2.30
N GLU A 218 -23.44 -6.75 -1.91
CA GLU A 218 -23.08 -6.56 -0.52
C GLU A 218 -23.81 -5.32 0.03
N LYS A 219 -24.73 -5.57 0.95
CA LYS A 219 -25.59 -4.52 1.52
C LYS A 219 -25.02 -3.89 2.78
N ASP A 220 -24.13 -4.62 3.47
CA ASP A 220 -23.49 -4.11 4.67
C ASP A 220 -22.38 -3.13 4.25
N GLU A 221 -22.57 -1.86 4.62
CA GLU A 221 -21.66 -0.77 4.21
C GLU A 221 -20.28 -0.85 4.86
N THR A 222 -20.11 -1.71 5.86
CA THR A 222 -18.81 -1.97 6.50
C THR A 222 -17.96 -2.99 5.74
N PHE A 223 -18.52 -3.64 4.70
CA PHE A 223 -17.85 -4.63 3.87
C PHE A 223 -17.55 -4.09 2.48
N ASN A 224 -16.39 -4.48 1.95
CA ASN A 224 -16.08 -4.43 0.53
C ASN A 224 -16.30 -5.82 -0.09
N THR A 225 -16.53 -5.88 -1.39
CA THR A 225 -16.63 -7.15 -2.11
C THR A 225 -15.77 -7.12 -3.37
N GLY A 226 -15.24 -8.28 -3.74
CA GLY A 226 -14.46 -8.48 -4.94
C GLY A 226 -14.78 -9.83 -5.58
N ILE A 227 -14.29 -10.04 -6.78
CA ILE A 227 -14.39 -11.33 -7.47
C ILE A 227 -13.06 -11.71 -8.08
N PHE A 228 -12.68 -12.97 -7.91
CA PHE A 228 -11.48 -13.54 -8.50
C PHE A 228 -11.67 -15.02 -8.84
N LYS A 229 -10.70 -15.61 -9.52
CA LYS A 229 -10.70 -17.00 -9.90
C LYS A 229 -9.65 -17.76 -9.11
N SER A 230 -9.98 -18.95 -8.61
CA SER A 230 -9.02 -19.79 -7.88
C SER A 230 -7.79 -20.13 -8.74
N LYS A 231 -6.63 -20.39 -8.11
CA LYS A 231 -5.41 -20.87 -8.80
C LYS A 231 -5.67 -22.13 -9.63
N SER A 232 -6.58 -22.99 -9.17
CA SER A 232 -7.02 -24.20 -9.90
C SER A 232 -7.84 -23.90 -11.14
N GLU A 233 -8.28 -22.64 -11.34
CA GLU A 233 -9.20 -22.20 -12.39
C GLU A 233 -10.58 -22.90 -12.37
N GLN A 234 -10.88 -23.66 -11.32
CA GLN A 234 -12.14 -24.39 -11.20
C GLN A 234 -13.26 -23.56 -10.58
N TYR A 235 -12.93 -22.57 -9.76
CA TYR A 235 -13.93 -21.75 -9.06
C TYR A 235 -13.75 -20.27 -9.27
N LEU A 236 -14.89 -19.61 -9.47
CA LEU A 236 -15.05 -18.18 -9.30
C LEU A 236 -15.40 -17.90 -7.84
N ILE A 237 -14.74 -16.96 -7.21
CA ILE A 237 -14.88 -16.67 -5.77
C ILE A 237 -15.27 -15.20 -5.61
N ILE A 238 -16.40 -14.97 -4.96
CA ILE A 238 -16.78 -13.64 -4.44
C ILE A 238 -16.37 -13.61 -2.98
N GLU A 239 -15.57 -12.63 -2.62
CA GLU A 239 -15.17 -12.39 -1.25
C GLU A 239 -15.69 -11.04 -0.77
N SER A 240 -16.36 -11.04 0.38
CA SER A 240 -16.74 -9.85 1.12
C SER A 240 -15.91 -9.79 2.38
N ASP A 241 -15.17 -8.71 2.56
CA ASP A 241 -14.28 -8.51 3.70
C ASP A 241 -14.51 -7.18 4.40
N SER A 242 -14.34 -7.19 5.70
CA SER A 242 -14.23 -6.03 6.58
C SER A 242 -12.95 -6.14 7.39
N THR A 243 -12.68 -5.17 8.24
CA THR A 243 -11.47 -5.18 9.10
C THR A 243 -11.35 -6.46 9.94
N LEU A 244 -12.46 -7.07 10.35
CA LEU A 244 -12.49 -8.19 11.30
C LEU A 244 -13.21 -9.44 10.80
N SER A 245 -13.80 -9.44 9.61
CA SER A 245 -14.66 -10.55 9.18
C SER A 245 -14.60 -10.76 7.68
N THR A 246 -14.66 -12.02 7.27
CA THR A 246 -14.69 -12.44 5.87
C THR A 246 -15.91 -13.32 5.62
N GLU A 247 -16.50 -13.19 4.42
CA GLU A 247 -17.49 -14.14 3.89
C GLU A 247 -17.21 -14.38 2.42
N SER A 248 -16.89 -15.62 2.07
CA SER A 248 -16.65 -16.02 0.68
C SER A 248 -17.83 -16.78 0.12
N ARG A 249 -18.01 -16.66 -1.21
CA ARG A 249 -18.94 -17.44 -2.03
C ARG A 249 -18.19 -18.01 -3.21
N PHE A 250 -18.59 -19.17 -3.68
CA PHE A 250 -17.91 -19.82 -4.79
C PHE A 250 -18.90 -20.39 -5.81
N LEU A 251 -18.48 -20.46 -7.05
CA LEU A 251 -19.21 -21.01 -8.18
C LEU A 251 -18.25 -21.77 -9.09
N ASP A 252 -18.65 -22.92 -9.60
CA ASP A 252 -17.92 -23.62 -10.67
C ASP A 252 -17.74 -22.68 -11.87
N ALA A 253 -16.49 -22.40 -12.22
CA ALA A 253 -16.14 -21.48 -13.31
C ALA A 253 -16.62 -21.96 -14.70
N SER A 254 -17.00 -23.22 -14.84
CA SER A 254 -17.57 -23.80 -16.06
C SER A 254 -19.10 -23.61 -16.17
N THR A 255 -19.73 -23.14 -15.10
CA THR A 255 -21.18 -22.88 -15.07
C THR A 255 -21.50 -21.45 -14.67
N PRO A 256 -21.09 -20.43 -15.47
CA PRO A 256 -21.15 -19.02 -15.08
C PRO A 256 -22.56 -18.48 -14.82
N GLU A 257 -23.59 -19.19 -15.25
CA GLU A 257 -24.99 -18.85 -15.00
C GLU A 257 -25.54 -19.42 -13.68
N GLY A 258 -24.75 -20.25 -13.00
CA GLY A 258 -25.11 -20.85 -11.72
C GLY A 258 -25.21 -19.83 -10.58
N ALA A 259 -25.69 -20.31 -9.44
CA ALA A 259 -25.74 -19.49 -8.22
C ALA A 259 -24.47 -19.68 -7.39
N PHE A 260 -23.90 -18.58 -6.92
CA PHE A 260 -22.81 -18.61 -5.95
C PHE A 260 -23.31 -19.18 -4.62
N LYS A 261 -22.59 -20.15 -4.08
CA LYS A 261 -22.84 -20.77 -2.78
C LYS A 261 -21.99 -20.08 -1.72
N ILE A 262 -22.57 -19.84 -0.53
CA ILE A 262 -21.79 -19.35 0.62
C ILE A 262 -20.83 -20.46 1.03
N PHE A 263 -19.55 -20.09 1.21
CA PHE A 263 -18.51 -20.98 1.71
C PHE A 263 -18.67 -21.20 3.22
N GLN A 264 -18.62 -20.12 3.98
CA GLN A 264 -18.88 -20.07 5.40
C GLN A 264 -19.65 -18.75 5.69
N PRO A 265 -20.84 -18.80 6.30
CA PRO A 265 -21.53 -17.58 6.69
C PRO A 265 -20.68 -16.69 7.58
N ARG A 266 -20.77 -15.38 7.39
CA ARG A 266 -19.97 -14.43 8.16
C ARG A 266 -20.26 -14.53 9.64
N GLN A 267 -19.19 -14.44 10.42
CA GLN A 267 -19.24 -14.33 11.87
C GLN A 267 -18.31 -13.18 12.25
N ARG A 268 -18.77 -12.29 13.12
CA ARG A 268 -17.91 -11.18 13.58
C ARG A 268 -16.65 -11.74 14.25
N GLY A 269 -15.50 -11.31 13.78
CA GLY A 269 -14.21 -11.75 14.27
C GLY A 269 -13.63 -12.97 13.55
N LEU A 270 -14.37 -13.62 12.66
CA LEU A 270 -13.85 -14.72 11.82
C LEU A 270 -13.33 -14.15 10.52
N GLU A 271 -12.03 -14.20 10.35
CA GLU A 271 -11.29 -13.88 9.12
C GLU A 271 -10.77 -15.18 8.49
N TYR A 272 -10.94 -15.33 7.18
CA TYR A 272 -10.41 -16.51 6.47
C TYR A 272 -10.17 -16.24 5.00
N ASP A 273 -9.14 -16.90 4.45
CA ASP A 273 -8.84 -16.97 3.01
C ASP A 273 -8.94 -18.40 2.54
N ILE A 274 -9.40 -18.61 1.30
CA ILE A 274 -9.59 -19.94 0.74
C ILE A 274 -8.72 -20.19 -0.49
N ALA A 275 -8.10 -21.36 -0.57
CA ALA A 275 -7.33 -21.82 -1.72
C ALA A 275 -7.81 -23.23 -2.10
N HIS A 276 -8.17 -23.43 -3.38
CA HIS A 276 -8.68 -24.71 -3.86
C HIS A 276 -7.57 -25.57 -4.46
N TYR A 277 -7.51 -26.85 -4.05
CA TYR A 277 -6.71 -27.88 -4.69
C TYR A 277 -7.33 -29.27 -4.51
N GLY A 278 -7.53 -29.99 -5.63
CA GLY A 278 -8.10 -31.34 -5.63
C GLY A 278 -9.52 -31.36 -5.06
N GLU A 279 -9.75 -32.21 -4.07
CA GLU A 279 -11.06 -32.39 -3.42
C GLU A 279 -11.26 -31.48 -2.20
N TYR A 280 -10.35 -30.52 -1.97
CA TYR A 280 -10.36 -29.72 -0.77
C TYR A 280 -10.21 -28.22 -1.07
N PHE A 281 -10.83 -27.40 -0.20
CA PHE A 281 -10.39 -26.06 0.05
C PHE A 281 -9.47 -26.04 1.28
N TYR A 282 -8.37 -25.31 1.18
CA TYR A 282 -7.47 -25.00 2.27
C TYR A 282 -7.84 -23.62 2.78
N VAL A 283 -7.97 -23.48 4.10
CA VAL A 283 -8.55 -22.31 4.75
C VAL A 283 -7.54 -21.73 5.75
N LEU A 284 -6.92 -20.64 5.40
CA LEU A 284 -6.10 -19.85 6.31
C LEU A 284 -7.05 -19.01 7.16
N ASN A 285 -7.07 -19.19 8.48
CA ASN A 285 -8.12 -18.60 9.33
C ASN A 285 -7.68 -18.33 10.76
N ASN A 286 -8.49 -17.53 11.47
CA ASN A 286 -8.30 -17.19 12.88
C ASN A 286 -9.35 -17.80 13.82
N ALA A 287 -10.04 -18.87 13.39
CA ALA A 287 -11.03 -19.56 14.22
C ALA A 287 -10.43 -20.11 15.52
N ASP A 288 -11.28 -20.37 16.51
CA ASP A 288 -10.93 -20.97 17.81
C ASP A 288 -9.83 -20.20 18.57
N GLY A 289 -9.77 -18.88 18.40
CA GLY A 289 -8.78 -18.03 19.07
C GLY A 289 -7.38 -18.06 18.45
N ALA A 290 -7.25 -18.55 17.22
CA ALA A 290 -5.99 -18.56 16.47
C ALA A 290 -5.57 -17.15 15.99
N THR A 291 -5.17 -16.28 16.90
CA THR A 291 -4.87 -14.86 16.63
C THR A 291 -3.82 -14.67 15.54
N ASN A 292 -2.79 -15.51 15.50
CA ASN A 292 -1.74 -15.50 14.47
C ASN A 292 -2.06 -16.45 13.30
N PHE A 293 -3.31 -16.82 13.13
CA PHE A 293 -3.83 -17.69 12.11
C PHE A 293 -3.34 -19.15 12.18
N LYS A 294 -4.13 -20.04 11.64
CA LYS A 294 -3.86 -21.46 11.42
C LYS A 294 -4.31 -21.86 10.02
N LEU A 295 -3.89 -23.01 9.55
CA LEU A 295 -4.35 -23.59 8.29
C LEU A 295 -5.20 -24.81 8.55
N ASP A 296 -6.44 -24.77 8.08
CA ASP A 296 -7.35 -25.90 8.02
C ASP A 296 -7.62 -26.31 6.57
N LYS A 297 -8.29 -27.45 6.37
CA LYS A 297 -8.86 -27.86 5.08
C LYS A 297 -10.26 -28.39 5.27
N THR A 298 -11.07 -28.29 4.21
CA THR A 298 -12.45 -28.82 4.19
C THR A 298 -12.77 -29.43 2.82
N PRO A 299 -13.59 -30.50 2.75
CA PRO A 299 -14.05 -31.02 1.46
C PRO A 299 -14.85 -29.99 0.68
N ILE A 300 -14.73 -29.98 -0.66
CA ILE A 300 -15.49 -29.07 -1.55
C ILE A 300 -17.02 -29.23 -1.40
N THR A 301 -17.49 -30.35 -0.87
CA THR A 301 -18.91 -30.65 -0.67
C THR A 301 -19.47 -30.15 0.67
N HIS A 302 -18.62 -29.80 1.63
CA HIS A 302 -18.99 -29.38 2.98
C HIS A 302 -17.98 -28.32 3.43
N THR A 303 -18.33 -27.04 3.23
CA THR A 303 -17.37 -25.95 3.39
C THR A 303 -17.52 -25.18 4.69
N GLU A 304 -18.56 -25.49 5.47
CA GLU A 304 -18.86 -24.81 6.74
C GLU A 304 -17.81 -25.12 7.82
N LEU A 305 -17.64 -24.22 8.75
CA LEU A 305 -16.61 -24.22 9.81
C LEU A 305 -16.54 -25.58 10.57
N GLU A 306 -17.68 -26.22 10.81
CA GLU A 306 -17.74 -27.50 11.53
C GLU A 306 -17.05 -28.66 10.81
N HIS A 307 -16.75 -28.50 9.52
CA HIS A 307 -16.06 -29.52 8.69
C HIS A 307 -14.56 -29.18 8.48
N TRP A 308 -14.08 -28.07 9.03
CA TRP A 308 -12.68 -27.71 8.90
C TRP A 308 -11.81 -28.61 9.78
N SER A 309 -10.75 -29.15 9.19
CA SER A 309 -9.79 -30.01 9.86
C SER A 309 -8.39 -29.43 9.78
N GLU A 310 -7.68 -29.42 10.91
CA GLU A 310 -6.38 -28.80 11.04
C GLU A 310 -5.31 -29.43 10.12
N VAL A 311 -4.58 -28.57 9.41
CA VAL A 311 -3.38 -28.90 8.62
C VAL A 311 -2.13 -28.35 9.31
N LEU A 312 -2.16 -27.06 9.74
CA LEU A 312 -1.10 -26.43 10.52
C LEU A 312 -1.74 -25.73 11.71
N PRO A 313 -1.26 -26.02 12.94
CA PRO A 313 -1.80 -25.40 14.15
C PRO A 313 -1.39 -23.95 14.29
N HIS A 314 -2.15 -23.20 15.06
CA HIS A 314 -1.80 -21.87 15.54
C HIS A 314 -0.52 -21.90 16.37
N ARG A 315 0.29 -20.85 16.26
CA ARG A 315 1.47 -20.57 17.10
C ARG A 315 1.45 -19.15 17.63
N GLU A 316 1.73 -18.99 18.91
CA GLU A 316 1.71 -17.70 19.58
C GLU A 316 2.78 -16.72 19.05
N ASP A 317 3.93 -17.25 18.65
CA ASP A 317 5.14 -16.52 18.25
C ASP A 317 5.32 -16.39 16.74
N THR A 318 4.40 -16.96 15.95
CA THR A 318 4.52 -17.01 14.50
C THR A 318 3.18 -16.81 13.83
N ARG A 319 3.07 -15.77 13.01
CA ARG A 319 1.90 -15.50 12.19
C ARG A 319 2.01 -16.23 10.86
N LEU A 320 0.97 -16.92 10.46
CA LEU A 320 0.81 -17.42 9.10
C LEU A 320 0.25 -16.29 8.23
N GLU A 321 0.97 -15.90 7.18
CA GLU A 321 0.59 -14.77 6.32
C GLU A 321 -0.04 -15.24 5.00
N GLU A 322 0.53 -16.27 4.38
CA GLU A 322 0.11 -16.76 3.08
C GLU A 322 0.44 -18.23 2.92
N VAL A 323 -0.34 -18.93 2.10
CA VAL A 323 -0.06 -20.31 1.69
C VAL A 323 -0.05 -20.43 0.17
N ASP A 324 0.93 -21.16 -0.36
CA ASP A 324 1.03 -21.52 -1.77
C ASP A 324 1.08 -23.05 -1.91
N ILE A 325 0.11 -23.60 -2.62
CA ILE A 325 -0.11 -25.06 -2.72
C ILE A 325 0.51 -25.58 -4.00
N PHE A 326 1.28 -26.66 -3.85
CA PHE A 326 1.82 -27.47 -4.94
C PHE A 326 1.37 -28.92 -4.78
N LYS A 327 1.44 -29.70 -5.83
CA LYS A 327 1.04 -31.11 -5.84
C LYS A 327 1.73 -31.92 -4.75
N GLU A 328 3.04 -31.71 -4.56
CA GLU A 328 3.82 -32.44 -3.56
C GLU A 328 4.18 -31.60 -2.33
N TYR A 329 4.00 -30.28 -2.38
CA TYR A 329 4.46 -29.35 -1.36
C TYR A 329 3.39 -28.35 -0.94
N LEU A 330 3.51 -27.88 0.29
CA LEU A 330 2.89 -26.68 0.82
C LEU A 330 4.01 -25.68 1.15
N VAL A 331 3.91 -24.47 0.63
CA VAL A 331 4.79 -23.37 1.00
C VAL A 331 4.00 -22.38 1.84
N VAL A 332 4.55 -22.03 3.00
CA VAL A 332 3.90 -21.09 3.93
C VAL A 332 4.80 -19.89 4.12
N THR A 333 4.26 -18.72 3.88
CA THR A 333 4.89 -17.46 4.29
C THR A 333 4.51 -17.20 5.74
N GLU A 334 5.50 -17.16 6.60
CA GLU A 334 5.35 -16.96 8.04
C GLU A 334 6.09 -15.70 8.48
N ARG A 335 5.63 -15.10 9.57
CA ARG A 335 6.36 -14.01 10.24
C ARG A 335 6.62 -14.41 11.69
N SER A 336 7.89 -14.43 12.05
CA SER A 336 8.34 -14.73 13.40
C SER A 336 9.39 -13.69 13.84
N GLN A 337 9.23 -13.12 15.03
CA GLN A 337 10.11 -12.08 15.57
C GLN A 337 10.35 -10.91 14.58
N GLY A 338 9.34 -10.57 13.78
CA GLY A 338 9.39 -9.49 12.80
C GLY A 338 9.97 -9.86 11.43
N LEU A 339 10.52 -11.05 11.26
CA LEU A 339 11.13 -11.49 10.00
C LEU A 339 10.20 -12.42 9.23
N SER A 340 10.08 -12.19 7.94
CA SER A 340 9.36 -13.09 7.03
C SER A 340 10.19 -14.34 6.78
N GLN A 341 9.55 -15.49 6.81
CA GLN A 341 10.15 -16.80 6.60
C GLN A 341 9.36 -17.58 5.56
N LEU A 342 10.03 -18.33 4.72
CA LEU A 342 9.41 -19.25 3.77
C LEU A 342 9.64 -20.68 4.26
N ARG A 343 8.55 -21.36 4.66
CA ARG A 343 8.56 -22.75 5.12
C ARG A 343 8.06 -23.67 4.01
N ILE A 344 8.84 -24.69 3.70
CA ILE A 344 8.54 -25.70 2.68
C ILE A 344 8.23 -26.99 3.37
N ILE A 345 7.01 -27.51 3.18
CA ILE A 345 6.52 -28.74 3.76
C ILE A 345 6.19 -29.69 2.61
N ARG A 346 6.68 -30.92 2.63
CA ARG A 346 6.23 -31.97 1.71
C ARG A 346 5.06 -32.70 2.33
N TRP A 347 4.02 -32.96 1.55
CA TRP A 347 2.78 -33.55 2.05
C TRP A 347 2.96 -34.94 2.69
N ASP A 348 3.97 -35.70 2.27
CA ASP A 348 4.31 -37.02 2.83
C ASP A 348 5.07 -36.96 4.17
N GLY A 349 5.33 -35.76 4.68
CA GLY A 349 6.05 -35.52 5.94
C GLY A 349 7.56 -35.73 5.90
N THR A 350 8.13 -36.03 4.72
CA THR A 350 9.57 -36.27 4.56
C THR A 350 10.42 -35.01 4.56
N LYS A 351 9.80 -33.82 4.39
CA LYS A 351 10.48 -32.53 4.41
C LYS A 351 9.62 -31.49 5.13
N ASP A 352 10.24 -30.77 6.04
CA ASP A 352 9.71 -29.58 6.71
C ASP A 352 10.89 -28.68 7.05
N MET A 353 11.06 -27.59 6.33
CA MET A 353 12.23 -26.73 6.47
C MET A 353 11.93 -25.29 6.13
N TYR A 354 12.71 -24.37 6.69
CA TYR A 354 12.73 -22.97 6.31
C TYR A 354 13.86 -22.71 5.31
N LEU A 355 13.61 -21.82 4.33
CA LEU A 355 14.70 -21.28 3.51
C LEU A 355 15.62 -20.43 4.37
N PRO A 356 16.94 -20.66 4.33
CA PRO A 356 17.89 -19.88 5.13
C PRO A 356 18.11 -18.48 4.54
N PHE A 357 18.07 -17.45 5.40
CA PHE A 357 18.40 -16.08 5.06
C PHE A 357 19.35 -15.52 6.12
N ASP A 358 20.48 -14.93 5.70
CA ASP A 358 21.61 -14.59 6.58
C ASP A 358 21.60 -13.14 7.11
N ASN A 359 20.64 -12.29 6.71
CA ASN A 359 20.59 -10.91 7.16
C ASN A 359 19.74 -10.75 8.44
N GLU A 360 20.11 -9.80 9.29
CA GLU A 360 19.33 -9.43 10.48
C GLU A 360 18.02 -8.72 10.13
N THR A 361 17.99 -8.02 8.99
CA THR A 361 16.83 -7.33 8.47
C THR A 361 16.68 -7.65 6.98
N TYR A 362 15.63 -8.35 6.63
CA TYR A 362 15.34 -8.72 5.24
C TYR A 362 13.82 -8.87 5.03
N THR A 363 13.42 -9.02 3.79
CA THR A 363 12.08 -9.45 3.41
C THR A 363 12.16 -10.57 2.39
N ALA A 364 11.32 -11.59 2.58
CA ALA A 364 11.15 -12.70 1.65
C ALA A 364 9.67 -13.00 1.47
N SER A 365 9.25 -13.22 0.24
CA SER A 365 7.87 -13.56 -0.10
C SER A 365 7.84 -14.52 -1.28
N THR A 366 6.75 -15.27 -1.41
CA THR A 366 6.51 -16.05 -2.62
C THR A 366 6.36 -15.10 -3.82
N GLY A 367 6.85 -15.54 -4.97
CA GLY A 367 6.58 -14.91 -6.25
C GLY A 367 5.33 -15.49 -6.91
N LEU A 368 5.16 -15.26 -8.20
CA LEU A 368 4.05 -15.81 -8.96
C LEU A 368 4.30 -17.29 -9.28
N ASN A 369 3.54 -18.18 -8.66
CA ASN A 369 3.61 -19.64 -8.81
C ASN A 369 2.25 -20.18 -9.29
N LEU A 370 2.01 -20.23 -10.60
CA LEU A 370 0.72 -20.63 -11.18
C LEU A 370 0.58 -22.13 -11.38
N ASP A 371 1.68 -22.87 -11.48
CA ASP A 371 1.69 -24.29 -11.73
C ASP A 371 1.68 -25.09 -10.41
N PHE A 372 0.79 -26.09 -10.29
CA PHE A 372 0.77 -27.01 -9.16
C PHE A 372 1.77 -28.15 -9.31
N ASP A 373 1.98 -28.66 -10.54
CA ASP A 373 2.81 -29.83 -10.80
C ASP A 373 4.25 -29.42 -11.15
N THR A 374 4.90 -28.79 -10.20
CA THR A 374 6.29 -28.35 -10.30
C THR A 374 7.02 -28.52 -8.97
N HIS A 375 8.33 -28.74 -9.05
CA HIS A 375 9.24 -28.66 -7.89
C HIS A 375 9.89 -27.28 -7.72
N TRP A 376 9.62 -26.34 -8.63
CA TRP A 376 10.20 -25.02 -8.59
C TRP A 376 9.31 -24.02 -7.87
N LEU A 377 9.83 -23.45 -6.79
CA LEU A 377 9.24 -22.33 -6.07
C LEU A 377 9.92 -21.04 -6.51
N ARG A 378 9.15 -20.12 -7.06
CA ARG A 378 9.61 -18.74 -7.27
C ARG A 378 9.38 -17.94 -6.02
N TYR A 379 10.43 -17.26 -5.55
CA TYR A 379 10.34 -16.34 -4.43
C TYR A 379 11.12 -15.04 -4.69
N ILE A 380 10.83 -14.01 -3.93
CA ILE A 380 11.44 -12.70 -3.99
C ILE A 380 12.19 -12.47 -2.68
N TYR A 381 13.42 -12.01 -2.77
CA TYR A 381 14.25 -11.67 -1.62
C TYR A 381 14.89 -10.30 -1.82
N ASN A 382 14.93 -9.50 -0.75
CA ASN A 382 15.74 -8.29 -0.66
C ASN A 382 15.98 -7.90 0.80
N SER A 383 16.85 -6.92 1.01
CA SER A 383 17.06 -6.29 2.32
C SER A 383 17.33 -4.80 2.13
N MET A 384 17.52 -4.05 3.19
CA MET A 384 17.87 -2.62 3.09
C MET A 384 19.22 -2.39 2.37
N THR A 385 20.07 -3.41 2.26
CA THR A 385 21.38 -3.35 1.59
C THR A 385 21.47 -4.22 0.33
N THR A 386 20.55 -5.15 0.14
CA THR A 386 20.57 -6.11 -0.98
C THR A 386 19.41 -5.84 -1.94
N PRO A 387 19.69 -5.53 -3.23
CA PRO A 387 18.65 -5.30 -4.22
C PRO A 387 17.68 -6.47 -4.39
N TYR A 388 16.49 -6.17 -4.94
CA TYR A 388 15.46 -7.17 -5.23
C TYR A 388 16.01 -8.27 -6.11
N SER A 389 15.81 -9.50 -5.68
CA SER A 389 16.18 -10.71 -6.43
C SER A 389 14.98 -11.61 -6.59
N ILE A 390 14.75 -12.11 -7.81
CA ILE A 390 13.76 -13.13 -8.14
C ILE A 390 14.53 -14.43 -8.31
N ILE A 391 14.17 -15.43 -7.51
CA ILE A 391 14.90 -16.69 -7.38
C ILE A 391 13.93 -17.85 -7.58
N ASP A 392 14.29 -18.81 -8.41
CA ASP A 392 13.63 -20.09 -8.51
C ASP A 392 14.41 -21.13 -7.66
N TYR A 393 13.73 -21.72 -6.69
CA TYR A 393 14.27 -22.74 -5.79
C TYR A 393 13.64 -24.09 -6.07
N ASN A 394 14.45 -25.08 -6.37
CA ASN A 394 13.97 -26.45 -6.54
C ASN A 394 13.76 -27.12 -5.17
N MET A 395 12.51 -27.32 -4.81
CA MET A 395 12.11 -27.88 -3.51
C MET A 395 12.53 -29.35 -3.32
N LEU A 396 12.83 -30.07 -4.41
CA LEU A 396 13.33 -31.44 -4.36
C LEU A 396 14.86 -31.47 -4.17
N THR A 397 15.61 -30.75 -5.02
CA THR A 397 17.09 -30.84 -5.11
C THR A 397 17.82 -29.77 -4.31
N ALA A 398 17.13 -28.75 -3.83
CA ALA A 398 17.67 -27.53 -3.23
C ALA A 398 18.52 -26.65 -4.18
N GLU A 399 18.42 -26.86 -5.48
CA GLU A 399 19.06 -26.01 -6.48
C GLU A 399 18.41 -24.61 -6.47
N GLN A 400 19.22 -23.58 -6.56
CA GLN A 400 18.77 -22.19 -6.69
C GLN A 400 19.20 -21.61 -8.03
N GLN A 401 18.28 -20.90 -8.68
CA GLN A 401 18.54 -20.16 -9.91
C GLN A 401 18.10 -18.71 -9.73
N VAL A 402 19.06 -17.78 -9.69
CA VAL A 402 18.76 -16.35 -9.68
C VAL A 402 18.27 -15.97 -11.08
N ARG A 403 16.97 -15.70 -11.18
CA ARG A 403 16.34 -15.34 -12.46
C ARG A 403 16.57 -13.88 -12.82
N LYS A 404 16.61 -13.03 -11.81
CA LYS A 404 16.87 -11.60 -11.96
C LYS A 404 17.33 -11.03 -10.63
N GLU A 405 18.33 -10.16 -10.70
CA GLU A 405 18.72 -9.26 -9.62
C GLU A 405 18.57 -7.82 -10.14
N GLN A 406 17.92 -6.97 -9.33
CA GLN A 406 17.78 -5.55 -9.67
C GLN A 406 19.15 -4.90 -9.82
N GLN A 407 19.41 -4.34 -10.98
CA GLN A 407 20.64 -3.60 -11.23
C GLN A 407 20.52 -2.17 -10.71
N VAL A 408 21.56 -1.73 -10.01
CA VAL A 408 21.70 -0.34 -9.57
C VAL A 408 22.80 0.28 -10.41
N LEU A 409 22.42 1.09 -11.40
CA LEU A 409 23.35 1.75 -12.30
C LEU A 409 24.01 2.98 -11.66
N GLY A 410 24.81 3.73 -12.41
CA GLY A 410 25.49 4.94 -11.91
C GLY A 410 26.82 4.69 -11.20
N GLY A 411 27.28 3.44 -11.13
CA GLY A 411 28.68 3.05 -10.93
C GLY A 411 29.24 3.10 -9.50
N LYS A 412 28.47 3.49 -8.49
CA LYS A 412 28.99 3.66 -7.11
C LYS A 412 28.37 2.72 -6.09
N PHE A 413 27.29 2.02 -6.43
CA PHE A 413 26.64 1.12 -5.50
C PHE A 413 27.43 -0.18 -5.31
N SER A 414 27.70 -0.52 -4.05
CA SER A 414 28.07 -1.85 -3.61
C SER A 414 27.39 -2.08 -2.26
N LYS A 415 26.74 -3.23 -2.09
CA LYS A 415 26.10 -3.59 -0.82
C LYS A 415 27.06 -3.56 0.37
N GLU A 416 28.36 -3.78 0.11
CA GLU A 416 29.42 -3.77 1.13
C GLU A 416 29.67 -2.38 1.71
N ASN A 417 29.22 -1.30 1.04
CA ASN A 417 29.36 0.07 1.52
C ASN A 417 28.33 0.46 2.58
N TYR A 418 27.30 -0.35 2.77
CA TYR A 418 26.20 -0.06 3.67
C TYR A 418 26.11 -1.10 4.79
N HIS A 419 25.54 -0.68 5.91
CA HIS A 419 25.25 -1.53 7.06
C HIS A 419 23.78 -1.41 7.40
N SER A 420 23.13 -2.54 7.66
CA SER A 420 21.78 -2.60 8.21
C SER A 420 21.77 -3.36 9.52
N GLU A 421 20.97 -2.91 10.45
CA GLU A 421 20.83 -3.53 11.78
C GLU A 421 19.41 -3.35 12.31
N ARG A 422 19.05 -4.13 13.31
CA ARG A 422 17.79 -4.01 14.02
C ARG A 422 18.06 -3.76 15.50
N ILE A 423 17.53 -2.64 16.00
CA ILE A 423 17.63 -2.24 17.41
C ILE A 423 16.23 -2.14 18.02
N TRP A 424 16.16 -1.92 19.33
CA TRP A 424 14.90 -1.95 20.07
C TRP A 424 14.80 -0.74 21.00
N ALA A 425 13.79 0.08 20.80
CA ALA A 425 13.39 1.13 21.73
C ALA A 425 12.50 0.54 22.84
N THR A 426 12.37 1.26 23.94
CA THR A 426 11.43 0.90 25.01
C THR A 426 10.35 1.97 25.09
N ALA A 427 9.11 1.56 24.84
CA ALA A 427 7.93 2.43 24.97
C ALA A 427 7.63 2.75 26.46
N PRO A 428 6.84 3.79 26.77
CA PRO A 428 6.54 4.16 28.15
C PRO A 428 5.88 3.06 28.99
N ASP A 429 5.15 2.14 28.37
CA ASP A 429 4.55 0.97 28.98
C ASP A 429 5.51 -0.24 29.14
N GLY A 430 6.77 -0.07 28.78
CA GLY A 430 7.81 -1.11 28.87
C GLY A 430 7.90 -2.02 27.65
N VAL A 431 7.01 -1.87 26.67
CA VAL A 431 7.04 -2.69 25.44
C VAL A 431 8.26 -2.36 24.59
N LYS A 432 8.89 -3.40 24.03
CA LYS A 432 10.04 -3.25 23.13
C LYS A 432 9.57 -3.07 21.70
N VAL A 433 9.94 -1.94 21.10
CA VAL A 433 9.57 -1.55 19.72
C VAL A 433 10.78 -1.71 18.81
N PRO A 434 10.71 -2.57 17.77
CA PRO A 434 11.84 -2.77 16.86
C PRO A 434 11.98 -1.59 15.90
N ILE A 435 13.25 -1.31 15.55
CA ILE A 435 13.65 -0.30 14.58
C ILE A 435 14.62 -0.97 13.61
N SER A 436 14.33 -0.93 12.33
CA SER A 436 15.28 -1.34 11.27
C SER A 436 16.02 -0.12 10.75
N LEU A 437 17.35 -0.19 10.70
CA LEU A 437 18.24 0.90 10.30
C LEU A 437 19.09 0.51 9.10
N VAL A 438 19.41 1.48 8.26
CA VAL A 438 20.43 1.39 7.23
C VAL A 438 21.20 2.70 7.12
N TYR A 439 22.52 2.58 6.96
CA TYR A 439 23.42 3.72 6.77
C TYR A 439 24.70 3.29 6.06
N ARG A 440 25.48 4.26 5.61
CA ARG A 440 26.79 4.02 5.01
C ARG A 440 27.80 3.63 6.08
N LYS A 441 28.60 2.57 5.85
CA LYS A 441 29.63 2.11 6.77
C LYS A 441 30.64 3.22 7.13
N GLY A 442 31.12 3.21 8.34
CA GLY A 442 32.04 4.22 8.87
C GLY A 442 31.35 5.36 9.61
N LEU A 443 30.05 5.26 9.84
CA LEU A 443 29.29 6.20 10.65
C LEU A 443 29.78 6.19 12.10
N THR A 444 30.01 7.38 12.67
CA THR A 444 30.34 7.55 14.08
C THR A 444 29.09 7.94 14.84
N LEU A 445 28.76 7.21 15.89
CA LEU A 445 27.60 7.52 16.74
C LEU A 445 27.91 8.68 17.72
N ASP A 446 27.87 9.90 17.20
CA ASP A 446 28.14 11.14 17.97
C ASP A 446 26.95 12.10 18.02
N GLY A 447 25.84 11.75 17.36
CA GLY A 447 24.62 12.56 17.28
C GLY A 447 24.62 13.61 16.18
N SER A 448 25.64 13.69 15.35
CA SER A 448 25.78 14.72 14.29
C SER A 448 25.13 14.33 12.96
N HIS A 449 24.76 13.07 12.78
CA HIS A 449 24.22 12.59 11.51
C HIS A 449 22.74 12.90 11.35
N PRO A 450 22.32 13.38 10.17
CA PRO A 450 20.89 13.47 9.85
C PRO A 450 20.27 12.09 9.76
N LEU A 451 19.06 11.94 10.31
CA LEU A 451 18.32 10.70 10.31
C LEU A 451 16.88 10.92 9.87
N LEU A 452 16.44 10.11 8.91
CA LEU A 452 15.04 10.07 8.50
C LEU A 452 14.36 8.85 9.13
N LEU A 453 13.40 9.10 10.04
CA LEU A 453 12.58 8.08 10.70
C LEU A 453 11.23 7.97 9.99
N TYR A 454 10.96 6.80 9.45
CA TYR A 454 9.70 6.48 8.77
C TYR A 454 8.79 5.64 9.67
N GLY A 455 7.47 5.91 9.62
CA GLY A 455 6.48 5.10 10.31
C GLY A 455 5.12 5.13 9.61
N TYR A 456 4.31 4.10 9.89
CA TYR A 456 2.94 3.98 9.41
C TYR A 456 1.97 3.65 10.56
N GLY A 457 1.92 2.40 11.03
CA GLY A 457 1.29 2.01 12.28
C GLY A 457 -0.22 1.86 12.23
N SER A 458 -0.80 1.40 11.13
CA SER A 458 -2.24 1.22 10.98
C SER A 458 -2.58 0.04 10.08
N TYR A 459 -3.82 -0.45 10.17
CA TYR A 459 -4.41 -1.52 9.34
C TYR A 459 -3.68 -2.86 9.39
N GLY A 460 -2.83 -3.10 10.36
CA GLY A 460 -1.96 -4.27 10.37
C GLY A 460 -0.91 -4.27 9.25
N ILE A 461 -0.70 -3.15 8.59
CA ILE A 461 0.29 -3.06 7.51
C ILE A 461 1.70 -3.07 8.10
N THR A 462 2.49 -4.03 7.66
CA THR A 462 3.91 -4.13 7.99
C THR A 462 4.75 -3.36 6.97
N ILE A 463 5.56 -2.42 7.45
CA ILE A 463 6.57 -1.75 6.63
C ILE A 463 7.84 -2.58 6.70
N ASP A 464 8.04 -3.43 5.72
CA ASP A 464 9.20 -4.32 5.68
C ASP A 464 10.50 -3.57 5.34
N PRO A 465 11.66 -4.02 5.89
CA PRO A 465 12.97 -3.43 5.62
C PRO A 465 13.48 -3.80 4.22
N SER A 466 12.90 -3.16 3.20
CA SER A 466 13.17 -3.44 1.80
C SER A 466 14.24 -2.51 1.21
N PHE A 467 14.80 -2.93 0.07
CA PHE A 467 15.76 -2.14 -0.70
C PHE A 467 15.10 -0.95 -1.41
N SER A 468 15.83 0.15 -1.49
CA SER A 468 15.39 1.33 -2.25
C SER A 468 16.57 2.02 -2.92
N THR A 469 16.53 2.14 -4.25
CA THR A 469 17.56 2.85 -5.04
C THR A 469 17.53 4.36 -4.79
N THR A 470 16.36 4.92 -4.53
CA THR A 470 16.20 6.36 -4.25
C THR A 470 16.79 6.75 -2.91
N ARG A 471 16.65 5.88 -1.90
CA ARG A 471 17.21 6.08 -0.55
C ARG A 471 18.72 6.24 -0.56
N LEU A 472 19.42 5.64 -1.52
CA LEU A 472 20.86 5.78 -1.67
C LEU A 472 21.29 7.25 -1.77
N SER A 473 20.45 8.11 -2.34
CA SER A 473 20.72 9.56 -2.41
C SER A 473 20.84 10.22 -1.04
N LEU A 474 20.09 9.76 -0.06
CA LEU A 474 20.24 10.20 1.34
C LEU A 474 21.45 9.54 2.02
N LEU A 475 21.57 8.21 1.89
CA LEU A 475 22.64 7.45 2.55
C LEU A 475 24.04 7.93 2.10
N ASP A 476 24.20 8.21 0.80
CA ASP A 476 25.47 8.68 0.24
C ASP A 476 25.81 10.12 0.67
N ARG A 477 24.85 10.85 1.24
CA ARG A 477 25.00 12.18 1.83
C ARG A 477 25.06 12.17 3.37
N GLY A 478 25.27 10.98 3.97
CA GLY A 478 25.50 10.83 5.39
C GLY A 478 24.23 10.65 6.25
N PHE A 479 23.05 10.51 5.63
CA PHE A 479 21.83 10.18 6.36
C PHE A 479 21.85 8.74 6.88
N VAL A 480 21.24 8.57 8.04
CA VAL A 480 20.73 7.29 8.51
C VAL A 480 19.26 7.21 8.10
N PHE A 481 18.79 6.06 7.63
CA PHE A 481 17.37 5.81 7.41
C PHE A 481 16.89 4.74 8.40
N ALA A 482 15.75 4.98 9.03
CA ALA A 482 15.18 4.10 10.03
C ALA A 482 13.68 3.88 9.80
N ILE A 483 13.21 2.65 10.04
CA ILE A 483 11.80 2.30 10.07
C ILE A 483 11.44 1.96 11.51
N ALA A 484 10.49 2.70 12.10
CA ALA A 484 9.90 2.35 13.38
C ALA A 484 8.77 1.35 13.18
N HIS A 485 8.94 0.12 13.63
CA HIS A 485 7.94 -0.95 13.52
C HIS A 485 6.94 -0.89 14.67
N ILE A 486 6.17 0.18 14.69
CA ILE A 486 5.26 0.56 15.77
C ILE A 486 3.98 -0.27 15.79
N ARG A 487 3.33 -0.36 16.96
CA ARG A 487 2.03 -1.00 17.13
C ARG A 487 0.97 -0.36 16.24
N GLY A 488 0.04 -1.17 15.76
CA GLY A 488 -0.92 -0.81 14.71
C GLY A 488 -0.56 -1.36 13.34
N GLY A 489 0.74 -1.69 13.10
CA GLY A 489 1.19 -2.67 12.09
C GLY A 489 1.22 -4.08 12.67
N GLU A 490 1.59 -5.07 11.87
CA GLU A 490 1.68 -6.49 12.28
C GLU A 490 3.13 -7.04 12.29
N TYR A 491 4.12 -6.18 12.42
CA TYR A 491 5.53 -6.60 12.36
C TYR A 491 5.87 -7.73 13.36
N LEU A 492 5.28 -7.68 14.57
CA LEU A 492 5.42 -8.73 15.59
C LEU A 492 4.17 -9.63 15.71
N GLY A 493 3.39 -9.76 14.64
CA GLY A 493 2.18 -10.59 14.60
C GLY A 493 0.89 -9.82 14.91
N ARG A 494 -0.23 -10.54 14.89
CA ARG A 494 -1.57 -9.94 15.09
C ARG A 494 -1.74 -9.20 16.41
N PRO A 495 -1.24 -9.67 17.56
CA PRO A 495 -1.31 -8.92 18.80
C PRO A 495 -0.68 -7.53 18.73
N TRP A 496 0.33 -7.34 17.88
CA TRP A 496 0.97 -6.05 17.64
C TRP A 496 0.02 -5.04 16.96
N TYR A 497 -0.77 -5.51 16.01
CA TYR A 497 -1.85 -4.76 15.40
C TYR A 497 -2.95 -4.40 16.39
N GLU A 498 -3.47 -5.40 17.11
CA GLU A 498 -4.55 -5.21 18.07
C GLU A 498 -4.19 -4.19 19.18
N ALA A 499 -2.91 -4.16 19.58
CA ALA A 499 -2.41 -3.21 20.57
C ALA A 499 -2.20 -1.78 20.05
N GLY A 500 -2.50 -1.49 18.78
CA GLY A 500 -2.31 -0.17 18.15
C GLY A 500 -3.53 0.34 17.39
N LYS A 501 -4.74 -0.19 17.65
CA LYS A 501 -5.98 0.28 17.02
C LYS A 501 -7.07 0.59 18.03
N LEU A 502 -8.16 1.19 17.56
CA LEU A 502 -9.31 1.55 18.39
C LEU A 502 -8.86 2.33 19.64
N MET A 503 -9.30 1.90 20.84
CA MET A 503 -8.93 2.53 22.12
C MET A 503 -7.47 2.31 22.53
N GLN A 504 -6.69 1.57 21.74
CA GLN A 504 -5.25 1.37 21.91
C GLN A 504 -4.41 2.22 20.92
N LYS A 505 -5.06 3.02 20.11
CA LYS A 505 -4.39 3.80 19.03
C LYS A 505 -3.26 4.70 19.54
N GLN A 506 -3.36 5.23 20.74
CA GLN A 506 -2.32 6.07 21.35
C GLN A 506 -0.96 5.35 21.44
N ASN A 507 -0.94 4.01 21.54
CA ASN A 507 0.29 3.24 21.57
C ASN A 507 1.11 3.39 20.26
N THR A 508 0.46 3.54 19.11
CA THR A 508 1.13 3.83 17.83
C THR A 508 2.00 5.10 17.94
N PHE A 509 1.46 6.13 18.52
CA PHE A 509 2.11 7.44 18.62
C PHE A 509 3.22 7.44 19.68
N THR A 510 2.96 6.88 20.83
CA THR A 510 3.97 6.78 21.91
C THR A 510 5.12 5.87 21.52
N ASP A 511 4.88 4.80 20.75
CA ASP A 511 5.94 3.94 20.21
C ASP A 511 6.87 4.72 19.27
N PHE A 512 6.31 5.53 18.35
CA PHE A 512 7.11 6.32 17.42
C PHE A 512 7.96 7.37 18.15
N ILE A 513 7.38 8.05 19.13
CA ILE A 513 8.09 9.01 19.97
C ILE A 513 9.21 8.32 20.77
N ALA A 514 8.94 7.13 21.28
CA ALA A 514 9.96 6.33 22.00
C ALA A 514 11.12 5.92 21.06
N CYS A 515 10.82 5.54 19.82
CA CYS A 515 11.82 5.28 18.78
C CYS A 515 12.70 6.50 18.51
N ALA A 516 12.08 7.67 18.34
CA ALA A 516 12.78 8.93 18.13
C ALA A 516 13.74 9.26 19.30
N ARG A 517 13.25 9.15 20.54
CA ARG A 517 14.06 9.36 21.74
C ARG A 517 15.19 8.37 21.89
N HIS A 518 14.96 7.11 21.55
CA HIS A 518 15.97 6.07 21.58
C HIS A 518 17.10 6.38 20.59
N LEU A 519 16.75 6.75 19.34
CA LEU A 519 17.74 7.07 18.32
C LEU A 519 18.60 8.30 18.68
N ILE A 520 18.02 9.29 19.34
CA ILE A 520 18.74 10.45 19.89
C ILE A 520 19.64 10.01 21.06
N GLY A 521 19.11 9.20 22.00
CA GLY A 521 19.84 8.72 23.18
C GLY A 521 21.05 7.88 22.81
N GLU A 522 20.92 7.01 21.82
CA GLU A 522 22.01 6.16 21.28
C GLU A 522 22.93 6.91 20.30
N LYS A 523 22.69 8.21 20.09
CA LYS A 523 23.51 9.11 19.26
C LYS A 523 23.58 8.73 17.77
N TYR A 524 22.56 8.06 17.25
CA TYR A 524 22.40 7.94 15.80
C TYR A 524 22.12 9.31 15.15
N THR A 525 21.52 10.22 15.91
CA THR A 525 21.16 11.58 15.52
C THR A 525 20.96 12.47 16.75
N SER A 526 20.56 13.69 16.55
CA SER A 526 20.06 14.61 17.59
C SER A 526 18.75 15.28 17.13
N ALA A 527 18.07 15.98 18.03
CA ALA A 527 16.81 16.68 17.69
C ALA A 527 16.98 17.72 16.56
N GLN A 528 18.17 18.26 16.37
CA GLN A 528 18.49 19.21 15.31
C GLN A 528 18.71 18.56 13.94
N HIS A 529 18.85 17.23 13.91
CA HIS A 529 19.13 16.43 12.72
C HIS A 529 18.15 15.28 12.52
N LEU A 530 17.09 15.19 13.36
CA LEU A 530 16.06 14.15 13.24
C LEU A 530 14.90 14.65 12.38
N TYR A 531 14.61 13.87 11.36
CA TYR A 531 13.46 14.06 10.45
C TYR A 531 12.50 12.89 10.59
N ALA A 532 11.22 13.16 10.35
CA ALA A 532 10.19 12.12 10.31
C ALA A 532 9.39 12.21 9.01
N MET A 533 8.91 11.07 8.54
CA MET A 533 8.09 10.95 7.34
C MET A 533 7.01 9.90 7.52
N GLY A 534 5.82 10.19 7.01
CA GLY A 534 4.72 9.26 6.94
C GLY A 534 3.63 9.73 5.98
N GLY A 535 2.93 8.77 5.36
CA GLY A 535 1.86 9.05 4.41
C GLY A 535 0.53 8.44 4.82
N SER A 536 -0.60 9.04 4.39
CA SER A 536 -1.94 8.52 4.68
C SER A 536 -2.19 8.39 6.19
N ALA A 537 -2.43 7.19 6.70
CA ALA A 537 -2.47 6.93 8.15
C ALA A 537 -1.11 7.20 8.84
N GLY A 538 0.02 7.04 8.12
CA GLY A 538 1.32 7.53 8.58
C GLY A 538 1.40 9.06 8.62
N GLY A 539 0.59 9.76 7.84
CA GLY A 539 0.40 11.21 7.92
C GLY A 539 -0.40 11.61 9.18
N LEU A 540 -1.37 10.81 9.60
CA LEU A 540 -1.99 10.93 10.93
C LEU A 540 -0.92 10.84 12.02
N LEU A 541 -0.07 9.84 11.95
CA LEU A 541 1.08 9.68 12.85
C LEU A 541 1.93 10.96 12.90
N MET A 542 2.29 11.53 11.75
CA MET A 542 3.06 12.78 11.68
C MET A 542 2.35 13.94 12.37
N GLY A 543 1.06 14.11 12.10
CA GLY A 543 0.24 15.16 12.72
C GLY A 543 0.16 15.04 14.25
N VAL A 544 0.05 13.81 14.76
CA VAL A 544 0.00 13.56 16.20
C VAL A 544 1.35 13.82 16.87
N VAL A 545 2.44 13.31 16.30
CA VAL A 545 3.75 13.43 16.96
C VAL A 545 4.27 14.87 16.99
N ILE A 546 3.96 15.70 15.99
CA ILE A 546 4.30 17.13 16.05
C ILE A 546 3.44 17.90 17.04
N ASN A 547 2.23 17.41 17.36
CA ASN A 547 1.42 17.97 18.44
C ASN A 547 1.93 17.56 19.82
N GLN A 548 2.39 16.32 19.98
CA GLN A 548 2.77 15.74 21.28
C GLN A 548 4.24 15.96 21.65
N ALA A 549 5.16 15.92 20.68
CA ALA A 549 6.61 16.03 20.91
C ALA A 549 7.32 16.81 19.79
N PRO A 550 6.90 18.06 19.50
CA PRO A 550 7.48 18.85 18.40
C PRO A 550 8.98 19.09 18.54
N GLU A 551 9.50 19.11 19.78
CA GLU A 551 10.90 19.38 20.10
C GLU A 551 11.87 18.28 19.66
N LEU A 552 11.37 17.11 19.30
CA LEU A 552 12.21 15.97 18.87
C LEU A 552 12.61 16.06 17.40
N PHE A 553 11.85 16.80 16.58
CA PHE A 553 12.00 16.77 15.13
C PHE A 553 12.47 18.11 14.59
N HIS A 554 13.50 18.08 13.74
CA HIS A 554 13.93 19.27 12.99
C HIS A 554 12.98 19.55 11.82
N GLY A 555 12.61 18.51 11.08
CA GLY A 555 11.67 18.60 9.97
C GLY A 555 10.79 17.35 9.81
N VAL A 556 9.62 17.53 9.23
CA VAL A 556 8.63 16.47 9.01
C VAL A 556 8.06 16.58 7.60
N VAL A 557 7.94 15.44 6.93
CA VAL A 557 7.25 15.29 5.64
C VAL A 557 5.97 14.48 5.86
N ALA A 558 4.83 15.08 5.54
CA ALA A 558 3.52 14.46 5.65
C ALA A 558 2.88 14.33 4.26
N ASN A 559 2.79 13.11 3.75
CA ASN A 559 2.22 12.82 2.44
C ASN A 559 0.76 12.40 2.57
N VAL A 560 -0.13 13.02 1.80
CA VAL A 560 -1.58 12.73 1.77
C VAL A 560 -2.15 12.45 3.17
N PRO A 561 -1.89 13.34 4.16
CA PRO A 561 -2.04 12.98 5.56
C PRO A 561 -3.50 12.98 6.02
N PHE A 562 -3.87 11.92 6.75
CA PHE A 562 -5.16 11.75 7.41
C PHE A 562 -5.18 12.52 8.74
N VAL A 563 -5.51 13.82 8.69
CA VAL A 563 -5.31 14.75 9.83
C VAL A 563 -6.58 15.36 10.39
N ASP A 564 -7.74 15.19 9.74
CA ASP A 564 -9.05 15.63 10.26
C ASP A 564 -9.94 14.41 10.53
N VAL A 565 -9.46 13.56 11.42
CA VAL A 565 -10.01 12.22 11.70
C VAL A 565 -11.48 12.28 12.09
N LEU A 566 -11.82 13.19 13.01
CA LEU A 566 -13.16 13.25 13.56
C LEU A 566 -14.21 13.75 12.57
N THR A 567 -13.87 14.76 11.75
CA THR A 567 -14.77 15.26 10.70
C THR A 567 -15.02 14.19 9.64
N THR A 568 -13.97 13.50 9.20
CA THR A 568 -14.09 12.42 8.20
C THR A 568 -14.88 11.23 8.75
N MET A 569 -14.60 10.77 9.96
CA MET A 569 -15.26 9.60 10.52
C MET A 569 -16.70 9.84 10.97
N LEU A 570 -17.15 11.09 11.09
CA LEU A 570 -18.55 11.46 11.34
C LEU A 570 -19.40 11.57 10.07
N ASP A 571 -18.78 11.51 8.89
CA ASP A 571 -19.47 11.63 7.61
C ASP A 571 -19.37 10.33 6.80
N ASP A 572 -20.42 9.52 6.83
CA ASP A 572 -20.51 8.23 6.16
C ASP A 572 -20.59 8.34 4.61
N SER A 573 -20.75 9.53 4.08
CA SER A 573 -20.70 9.79 2.64
C SER A 573 -19.26 9.90 2.10
N ILE A 574 -18.27 10.06 2.97
CA ILE A 574 -16.85 10.12 2.58
C ILE A 574 -16.34 8.69 2.32
N PRO A 575 -15.57 8.49 1.23
CA PRO A 575 -14.95 7.18 0.96
C PRO A 575 -14.18 6.62 2.16
N LEU A 576 -14.25 5.30 2.35
CA LEU A 576 -13.63 4.50 3.41
C LEU A 576 -14.26 4.61 4.81
N THR A 577 -14.97 5.68 5.14
CA THR A 577 -15.48 5.93 6.51
C THR A 577 -16.21 4.72 7.11
N THR A 578 -17.21 4.18 6.41
CA THR A 578 -18.00 3.06 6.95
C THR A 578 -17.20 1.78 7.11
N GLY A 579 -16.24 1.53 6.24
CA GLY A 579 -15.34 0.36 6.28
C GLY A 579 -14.27 0.43 7.36
N GLU A 580 -14.07 1.59 7.99
CA GLU A 580 -12.97 1.82 8.93
C GLU A 580 -13.39 2.01 10.39
N TYR A 581 -14.65 1.75 10.72
CA TYR A 581 -15.09 1.82 12.11
C TYR A 581 -14.40 0.82 13.04
N ASP A 582 -13.97 -0.33 12.52
CA ASP A 582 -13.22 -1.32 13.30
C ASP A 582 -11.72 -1.03 13.37
N GLU A 583 -11.23 -0.06 12.63
CA GLU A 583 -9.85 0.45 12.74
C GLU A 583 -9.76 1.63 13.73
N TRP A 584 -10.58 2.66 13.51
CA TRP A 584 -10.52 3.91 14.27
C TRP A 584 -11.54 3.98 15.41
N GLY A 585 -12.63 3.24 15.30
CA GLY A 585 -13.83 3.36 16.10
C GLY A 585 -14.93 4.15 15.38
N ASN A 586 -16.17 3.96 15.79
CA ASN A 586 -17.31 4.72 15.27
C ASN A 586 -17.59 5.92 16.17
N PRO A 587 -17.33 7.18 15.75
CA PRO A 587 -17.51 8.36 16.60
C PRO A 587 -18.98 8.73 16.85
N ASN A 588 -19.95 8.01 16.27
CA ASN A 588 -21.34 8.06 16.71
C ASN A 588 -21.52 7.45 18.11
N ASP A 589 -20.58 6.63 18.59
CA ASP A 589 -20.39 6.29 19.99
C ASP A 589 -19.55 7.36 20.68
N LYS A 590 -20.04 7.89 21.81
CA LYS A 590 -19.38 8.97 22.55
C LYS A 590 -17.97 8.59 23.04
N GLY A 591 -17.76 7.34 23.41
CA GLY A 591 -16.45 6.87 23.87
C GLY A 591 -15.39 6.98 22.77
N TYR A 592 -15.72 6.54 21.56
CA TYR A 592 -14.83 6.69 20.39
C TYR A 592 -14.69 8.14 19.95
N TYR A 593 -15.77 8.92 20.00
CA TYR A 593 -15.72 10.36 19.71
C TYR A 593 -14.69 11.08 20.59
N ASP A 594 -14.81 10.90 21.91
CA ASP A 594 -13.92 11.54 22.88
C ASP A 594 -12.45 11.08 22.66
N TYR A 595 -12.25 9.80 22.42
CA TYR A 595 -10.92 9.24 22.19
C TYR A 595 -10.28 9.76 20.89
N MET A 596 -11.01 9.76 19.79
CA MET A 596 -10.52 10.31 18.51
C MET A 596 -10.24 11.80 18.60
N LYS A 597 -11.11 12.57 19.26
CA LYS A 597 -10.93 14.00 19.47
C LYS A 597 -9.63 14.29 20.21
N ALA A 598 -9.24 13.44 21.16
CA ALA A 598 -8.04 13.60 21.95
C ALA A 598 -6.74 13.49 21.12
N TYR A 599 -6.73 12.80 19.97
CA TYR A 599 -5.54 12.68 19.13
C TYR A 599 -5.67 13.30 17.74
N SER A 600 -6.88 13.53 17.22
CA SER A 600 -7.07 14.08 15.86
C SER A 600 -6.19 15.31 15.64
N PRO A 601 -5.26 15.28 14.69
CA PRO A 601 -4.26 16.35 14.53
C PRO A 601 -4.86 17.73 14.35
N TYR A 602 -5.87 17.85 13.50
CA TYR A 602 -6.53 19.12 13.23
C TYR A 602 -7.19 19.72 14.48
N ASP A 603 -7.84 18.87 15.30
CA ASP A 603 -8.52 19.29 16.52
C ASP A 603 -7.52 19.70 17.63
N ASN A 604 -6.28 19.23 17.58
CA ASN A 604 -5.26 19.42 18.61
C ASN A 604 -4.13 20.39 18.22
N VAL A 605 -4.26 21.12 17.13
CA VAL A 605 -3.30 22.21 16.81
C VAL A 605 -3.43 23.30 17.87
N GLN A 606 -2.29 23.67 18.48
CA GLN A 606 -2.21 24.64 19.57
C GLN A 606 -1.27 25.79 19.20
N ARG A 607 -1.37 26.88 19.95
CA ARG A 607 -0.43 27.98 19.84
C ARG A 607 0.92 27.62 20.46
N LYS A 608 1.86 27.11 19.63
CA LYS A 608 3.20 26.69 20.04
C LYS A 608 4.15 26.63 18.84
N ALA A 609 5.43 26.36 19.10
CA ALA A 609 6.40 26.08 18.06
C ALA A 609 6.21 24.66 17.48
N TYR A 610 6.37 24.54 16.16
CA TYR A 610 6.33 23.30 15.39
C TYR A 610 7.62 23.11 14.60
N PRO A 611 8.00 21.87 14.21
CA PRO A 611 9.15 21.65 13.33
C PRO A 611 8.93 22.25 11.95
N HIS A 612 9.98 22.30 11.13
CA HIS A 612 9.82 22.53 9.69
C HIS A 612 8.90 21.46 9.09
N LEU A 613 7.99 21.84 8.20
CA LEU A 613 6.95 20.94 7.71
C LEU A 613 6.76 21.07 6.21
N LEU A 614 6.82 19.93 5.51
CA LEU A 614 6.40 19.77 4.12
C LEU A 614 5.16 18.87 4.07
N VAL A 615 4.06 19.42 3.52
CA VAL A 615 2.79 18.70 3.35
C VAL A 615 2.47 18.57 1.87
N LEU A 616 2.27 17.36 1.41
CA LEU A 616 1.97 17.03 0.01
C LEU A 616 0.62 16.33 -0.09
N THR A 617 -0.17 16.67 -1.10
CA THR A 617 -1.46 16.01 -1.37
C THR A 617 -1.81 16.03 -2.85
N GLY A 618 -2.78 15.20 -3.26
CA GLY A 618 -3.39 15.20 -4.58
C GLY A 618 -4.83 15.74 -4.53
N TYR A 619 -5.17 16.63 -5.45
CA TYR A 619 -6.52 17.20 -5.52
C TYR A 619 -7.60 16.15 -5.76
N HIS A 620 -7.26 15.09 -6.52
CA HIS A 620 -8.15 13.98 -6.82
C HIS A 620 -8.07 12.83 -5.81
N ASP A 621 -7.41 13.02 -4.69
CA ASP A 621 -7.30 11.98 -3.65
C ASP A 621 -8.69 11.49 -3.22
N SER A 622 -8.89 10.18 -3.33
CA SER A 622 -10.15 9.49 -3.04
C SER A 622 -10.11 8.69 -1.73
N GLN A 623 -8.96 8.61 -1.08
CA GLN A 623 -8.77 7.90 0.19
C GLN A 623 -8.67 8.87 1.37
N VAL A 624 -7.88 9.93 1.21
CA VAL A 624 -7.80 11.04 2.16
C VAL A 624 -8.12 12.32 1.40
N GLN A 625 -9.19 13.00 1.77
CA GLN A 625 -9.63 14.16 1.04
C GLN A 625 -8.59 15.29 1.11
N TYR A 626 -8.32 15.98 -0.02
CA TYR A 626 -7.34 17.07 -0.13
C TYR A 626 -7.57 18.18 0.92
N TRP A 627 -8.81 18.38 1.34
CA TRP A 627 -9.16 19.42 2.29
C TRP A 627 -8.67 19.14 3.72
N GLU A 628 -8.41 17.88 4.07
CA GLU A 628 -7.86 17.56 5.39
C GLU A 628 -6.49 18.23 5.59
N PRO A 629 -5.46 17.97 4.76
CA PRO A 629 -4.19 18.69 4.87
C PRO A 629 -4.31 20.19 4.60
N ALA A 630 -5.20 20.64 3.71
CA ALA A 630 -5.41 22.07 3.43
C ALA A 630 -5.90 22.82 4.68
N LYS A 631 -6.90 22.29 5.38
CA LYS A 631 -7.41 22.82 6.65
C LYS A 631 -6.34 22.79 7.74
N TRP A 632 -5.62 21.70 7.83
CA TRP A 632 -4.57 21.51 8.83
C TRP A 632 -3.44 22.54 8.66
N VAL A 633 -2.96 22.74 7.43
CA VAL A 633 -1.96 23.76 7.13
C VAL A 633 -2.47 25.17 7.44
N ALA A 634 -3.71 25.50 7.06
CA ALA A 634 -4.31 26.80 7.38
C ALA A 634 -4.34 27.06 8.90
N LYS A 635 -4.72 26.07 9.69
CA LYS A 635 -4.75 26.18 11.16
C LYS A 635 -3.36 26.26 11.78
N LEU A 636 -2.39 25.50 11.26
CA LEU A 636 -0.99 25.61 11.69
C LEU A 636 -0.42 26.99 11.41
N ARG A 637 -0.65 27.55 10.22
CA ARG A 637 -0.20 28.94 9.88
C ARG A 637 -0.78 29.98 10.82
N GLU A 638 -2.02 29.78 11.29
CA GLU A 638 -2.66 30.69 12.24
C GLU A 638 -2.01 30.62 13.63
N LEU A 639 -1.67 29.41 14.09
CA LEU A 639 -1.36 29.15 15.51
C LEU A 639 0.13 28.96 15.82
N LYS A 640 0.97 28.61 14.81
CA LYS A 640 2.40 28.43 15.06
C LYS A 640 3.07 29.72 15.54
N THR A 641 4.02 29.58 16.46
CA THR A 641 4.72 30.71 17.10
C THR A 641 6.19 30.81 16.68
N ASP A 642 6.67 29.86 15.91
CA ASP A 642 8.01 29.77 15.36
C ASP A 642 8.09 30.41 13.96
N ASP A 643 9.28 30.52 13.42
CA ASP A 643 9.60 30.96 12.06
C ASP A 643 10.03 29.80 11.14
N HIS A 644 9.87 28.56 11.58
CA HIS A 644 10.14 27.38 10.78
C HIS A 644 9.27 27.35 9.52
N ILE A 645 9.84 26.86 8.43
CA ILE A 645 9.14 26.79 7.15
C ILE A 645 7.96 25.81 7.20
N LEU A 646 6.83 26.23 6.66
CA LEU A 646 5.64 25.39 6.46
C LEU A 646 5.25 25.50 5.00
N LEU A 647 5.43 24.41 4.26
CA LEU A 647 5.14 24.28 2.84
C LEU A 647 3.97 23.34 2.61
N PHE A 648 3.08 23.75 1.72
CA PHE A 648 1.97 22.92 1.27
C PHE A 648 1.90 22.91 -0.25
N HIS A 649 1.85 21.71 -0.83
CA HIS A 649 1.72 21.54 -2.27
C HIS A 649 0.59 20.56 -2.58
N THR A 650 -0.33 20.97 -3.46
CA THR A 650 -1.40 20.13 -4.00
C THR A 650 -1.12 19.84 -5.47
N ASP A 651 -0.88 18.60 -5.82
CA ASP A 651 -0.89 18.18 -7.22
C ASP A 651 -2.33 18.17 -7.74
N MET A 652 -2.63 19.10 -8.65
CA MET A 652 -3.98 19.30 -9.19
C MET A 652 -4.42 18.21 -10.18
N SER A 653 -3.54 17.28 -10.53
CA SER A 653 -3.78 16.22 -11.53
C SER A 653 -3.70 14.80 -10.98
N SER A 654 -3.25 14.62 -9.74
CA SER A 654 -3.06 13.29 -9.14
C SER A 654 -4.00 13.01 -7.96
N GLY A 655 -4.06 11.73 -7.57
CA GLY A 655 -4.80 11.24 -6.41
C GLY A 655 -3.88 10.79 -5.29
N HIS A 656 -4.34 9.79 -4.51
CA HIS A 656 -3.67 9.30 -3.29
C HIS A 656 -2.28 8.73 -3.55
N SER A 657 -2.08 8.06 -4.67
CA SER A 657 -0.81 7.41 -5.03
C SER A 657 0.19 8.36 -5.72
N GLY A 658 -0.11 9.64 -5.82
CA GLY A 658 0.73 10.62 -6.50
C GLY A 658 0.59 10.61 -8.02
N ALA A 659 1.57 11.18 -8.71
CA ALA A 659 1.60 11.27 -10.15
C ALA A 659 1.75 9.89 -10.82
N SER A 660 1.16 9.73 -12.00
CA SER A 660 1.35 8.52 -12.81
C SER A 660 2.67 8.57 -13.60
N GLY A 661 3.23 7.39 -13.88
CA GLY A 661 4.50 7.25 -14.59
C GLY A 661 5.70 7.09 -13.66
N ARG A 662 6.67 6.29 -14.07
CA ARG A 662 7.83 5.91 -13.22
C ARG A 662 8.77 7.07 -12.92
N TYR A 663 8.93 8.01 -13.85
CA TYR A 663 9.84 9.15 -13.65
C TYR A 663 9.18 10.29 -12.87
N GLU A 664 7.88 10.51 -13.05
CA GLU A 664 7.16 11.49 -12.25
C GLU A 664 7.14 11.11 -10.77
N ALA A 665 7.02 9.81 -10.44
CA ALA A 665 7.17 9.32 -9.07
C ALA A 665 8.55 9.63 -8.48
N LEU A 666 9.63 9.57 -9.28
CA LEU A 666 10.97 9.97 -8.83
C LEU A 666 11.09 11.47 -8.56
N ARG A 667 10.37 12.32 -9.32
CA ARG A 667 10.35 13.77 -9.07
C ARG A 667 9.71 14.10 -7.73
N GLU A 668 8.66 13.39 -7.35
CA GLU A 668 8.04 13.55 -6.03
C GLU A 668 9.02 13.20 -4.91
N ILE A 669 9.73 12.07 -5.03
CA ILE A 669 10.76 11.67 -4.04
C ILE A 669 11.92 12.67 -4.02
N ALA A 670 12.37 13.16 -5.17
CA ALA A 670 13.42 14.16 -5.26
C ALA A 670 13.02 15.46 -4.52
N ARG A 671 11.77 15.87 -4.63
CA ARG A 671 11.21 17.02 -3.90
C ARG A 671 11.26 16.83 -2.37
N GLU A 672 10.84 15.67 -1.90
CA GLU A 672 10.88 15.33 -0.47
C GLU A 672 12.31 15.35 0.06
N TYR A 673 13.24 14.71 -0.66
CA TYR A 673 14.64 14.66 -0.25
C TYR A 673 15.33 16.01 -0.35
N THR A 674 14.96 16.82 -1.34
CA THR A 674 15.46 18.21 -1.44
C THR A 674 15.11 19.03 -0.21
N PHE A 675 13.88 18.90 0.30
CA PHE A 675 13.47 19.58 1.53
C PHE A 675 14.35 19.18 2.73
N LEU A 676 14.63 17.88 2.89
CA LEU A 676 15.47 17.39 3.98
C LEU A 676 16.92 17.88 3.85
N LEU A 677 17.49 17.83 2.65
CA LEU A 677 18.87 18.22 2.37
C LEU A 677 19.07 19.73 2.51
N ASP A 678 18.09 20.53 2.09
CA ASP A 678 18.13 22.00 2.24
C ASP A 678 18.16 22.41 3.73
N LEU A 679 17.35 21.75 4.56
CA LEU A 679 17.36 21.98 6.01
C LEU A 679 18.70 21.60 6.68
N GLU A 680 19.41 20.62 6.14
CA GLU A 680 20.76 20.25 6.58
C GLU A 680 21.87 21.14 5.98
N GLY A 681 21.51 22.09 5.10
CA GLY A 681 22.49 22.91 4.38
C GLY A 681 23.33 22.09 3.38
N ILE A 682 22.84 20.93 2.94
CA ILE A 682 23.48 20.09 1.94
C ILE A 682 22.99 20.54 0.55
N HIS A 683 23.89 21.13 -0.20
CA HIS A 683 23.63 21.61 -1.55
C HIS A 683 24.43 20.81 -2.59
N LEU A 684 24.40 21.20 -3.88
CA LEU A 684 25.13 20.56 -4.98
C LEU A 684 26.66 20.63 -4.78
#